data_9f6e4f3859c3d68d930abf108ae39d09
#
_entry.id   9f6e4f3859c3d68d930abf108ae39d09
#
_cell.length_a   1.000
_cell.length_b   1.000
_cell.length_c   1.000
_cell.angle_alpha   90.00
_cell.angle_beta   90.00
_cell.angle_gamma   90.00
#
_symmetry.space_group_name_H-M   'P 1'
#
loop_
_entity.id
_entity.type
_entity.pdbx_description
1 polymer ?
#
loop_
_entity_poly.entity_id
_entity_poly.type
_entity_poly.pdbx_seq_one_letter_code
_entity_poly.pdbx_strand_id
1 'polypeptide(L)'
;MAINEHNAGTRTDGWRHFGAHPAEKDGKKGWSFRVWAPHAKDVSVVGDFNGWDPTANPMKRAGENWTVFIPGLPQYTSYKYYIHGADNRGHLKADPYGFHAETRPATASKLYDISGFRWGDKAFQERKAKHPVYESPLNIYEVHLGSWKKRDNGDFINYRDLAKDLAAYVKDMGYTAIELLPVTEHPLDDSWGYQCTGYFAPTSRFGTPKDFMWFVNHMHKNGISVILDWVPAHFCKDEQGLYEFDGTCCYEYSDPNKWEHAGWGTRVFDYGRPEVQSFLLSSARFWLEEYHIDGLRVDAVASMLYLDYGRQGGGWTPNQYGGRENLEAIDFLRKLNTMAFQVDPTVLMIAEESTAWPMVSRPADMGGLGFNLKWNMGWMNDMCHYLKLDPWFRQDHHKDITFSFMYAFSENFVLPISHDEVVHMKGSLVGKMPGDYENQLRCLRGFYAYLLAHPGKKLLFMGAELGQWHEWDSNGQLDWYLLDQEPNQQIHRFFREANAFYKREKALWEIDFDWAGFEWLVPDDNHNNVVVFLRKDKKGRDLLCAINFSPNTYEGYRMGVPAHRKYVPVFNTDNTDYGGDGFGDTEPVPVEAIPSHGKEHSTAIRIPAFGAVFYRGEGTFPRPRVKKQAKELASK
;
A
#
# COMPACT_ATOMS: atom_id res chain seq x y z
N MET A 1 -20.04 -29.42 10.55
CA MET A 1 -18.64 -28.96 10.44
C MET A 1 -18.56 -27.47 10.13
N ALA A 2 -19.03 -27.02 8.98
CA ALA A 2 -18.87 -25.61 8.52
C ALA A 2 -19.39 -24.52 9.50
N ILE A 3 -20.50 -24.75 10.18
CA ILE A 3 -21.08 -23.79 11.16
C ILE A 3 -20.22 -23.76 12.44
N ASN A 4 -19.73 -24.90 12.90
CA ASN A 4 -18.91 -24.98 14.11
C ASN A 4 -17.56 -24.23 13.96
N GLU A 5 -16.97 -24.25 12.76
CA GLU A 5 -15.72 -23.53 12.47
C GLU A 5 -15.92 -22.02 12.40
N HIS A 6 -17.08 -21.55 11.89
CA HIS A 6 -17.44 -20.13 11.93
C HIS A 6 -17.54 -19.61 13.36
N ASN A 7 -18.31 -20.31 14.19
CA ASN A 7 -18.50 -19.95 15.58
C ASN A 7 -17.24 -20.14 16.45
N ALA A 8 -16.23 -20.88 15.96
CA ALA A 8 -14.95 -21.02 16.61
C ALA A 8 -13.88 -20.00 16.14
N GLY A 9 -14.23 -19.12 15.20
CA GLY A 9 -13.27 -18.14 14.65
C GLY A 9 -12.15 -18.74 13.79
N THR A 10 -12.34 -19.98 13.31
CA THR A 10 -11.33 -20.73 12.54
C THR A 10 -11.67 -20.86 11.06
N ARG A 11 -12.85 -20.41 10.65
CA ARG A 11 -13.27 -20.43 9.25
C ARG A 11 -12.64 -19.28 8.47
N THR A 12 -11.95 -19.62 7.41
CA THR A 12 -11.30 -18.65 6.52
C THR A 12 -11.85 -18.68 5.08
N ASP A 13 -12.89 -19.47 4.82
CA ASP A 13 -13.56 -19.63 3.51
C ASP A 13 -15.07 -19.38 3.59
N GLY A 14 -15.49 -18.46 4.48
CA GLY A 14 -16.89 -18.16 4.77
C GLY A 14 -17.73 -17.85 3.54
N TRP A 15 -17.15 -17.18 2.54
CA TRP A 15 -17.84 -16.84 1.28
C TRP A 15 -18.32 -18.05 0.47
N ARG A 16 -17.81 -19.24 0.73
CA ARG A 16 -18.27 -20.48 0.08
C ARG A 16 -19.54 -21.04 0.72
N HIS A 17 -19.94 -20.51 1.87
CA HIS A 17 -21.03 -21.02 2.69
C HIS A 17 -22.10 -19.98 3.02
N PHE A 18 -21.68 -18.73 3.22
CA PHE A 18 -22.58 -17.59 3.48
C PHE A 18 -22.80 -16.80 2.19
N GLY A 19 -23.86 -15.99 2.20
CA GLY A 19 -24.29 -15.24 1.04
C GLY A 19 -25.27 -16.03 0.16
N ALA A 20 -25.40 -15.59 -1.08
CA ALA A 20 -26.26 -16.20 -2.09
C ALA A 20 -25.44 -16.98 -3.13
N HIS A 21 -25.76 -18.27 -3.27
CA HIS A 21 -25.06 -19.16 -4.20
C HIS A 21 -26.01 -19.86 -5.18
N PRO A 22 -25.63 -20.04 -6.46
CA PRO A 22 -26.35 -20.92 -7.36
C PRO A 22 -26.49 -22.32 -6.76
N ALA A 23 -27.70 -22.86 -6.79
CA ALA A 23 -27.98 -24.18 -6.24
C ALA A 23 -29.10 -24.88 -7.03
N GLU A 24 -29.19 -26.20 -6.88
CA GLU A 24 -30.29 -27.00 -7.39
C GLU A 24 -30.91 -27.80 -6.24
N LYS A 25 -32.23 -27.73 -6.13
CA LYS A 25 -33.00 -28.45 -5.10
C LYS A 25 -34.26 -29.00 -5.73
N ASP A 26 -34.52 -30.30 -5.52
CA ASP A 26 -35.69 -31.01 -6.04
C ASP A 26 -35.87 -30.81 -7.56
N GLY A 27 -34.75 -30.85 -8.33
CA GLY A 27 -34.71 -30.65 -9.77
C GLY A 27 -34.96 -29.22 -10.26
N LYS A 28 -35.07 -28.25 -9.35
CA LYS A 28 -35.24 -26.83 -9.68
C LYS A 28 -33.94 -26.05 -9.43
N LYS A 29 -33.47 -25.35 -10.47
CA LYS A 29 -32.36 -24.41 -10.35
C LYS A 29 -32.82 -23.13 -9.65
N GLY A 30 -31.95 -22.53 -8.84
CA GLY A 30 -32.20 -21.29 -8.10
C GLY A 30 -31.00 -20.86 -7.29
N TRP A 31 -31.25 -20.19 -6.17
CA TRP A 31 -30.22 -19.68 -5.29
C TRP A 31 -30.46 -20.11 -3.85
N SER A 32 -29.40 -20.53 -3.18
CA SER A 32 -29.38 -20.79 -1.73
C SER A 32 -28.83 -19.58 -1.02
N PHE A 33 -29.56 -19.06 -0.05
CA PHE A 33 -29.19 -17.90 0.77
C PHE A 33 -28.83 -18.38 2.18
N ARG A 34 -27.77 -17.82 2.74
CA ARG A 34 -27.39 -18.04 4.13
C ARG A 34 -26.80 -16.78 4.73
N VAL A 35 -27.29 -16.40 5.92
CA VAL A 35 -26.82 -15.23 6.67
C VAL A 35 -26.69 -15.56 8.16
N TRP A 36 -25.70 -14.98 8.80
CA TRP A 36 -25.49 -15.01 10.23
C TRP A 36 -26.19 -13.80 10.86
N ALA A 37 -27.17 -14.05 11.74
CA ALA A 37 -27.91 -13.05 12.46
C ALA A 37 -28.42 -13.69 13.79
N PRO A 38 -27.54 -13.79 14.80
CA PRO A 38 -27.76 -14.62 15.99
C PRO A 38 -28.92 -14.17 16.85
N HIS A 39 -29.18 -12.86 16.92
CA HIS A 39 -30.23 -12.29 17.77
C HIS A 39 -31.50 -11.93 17.00
N ALA A 40 -31.53 -12.13 15.69
CA ALA A 40 -32.73 -11.92 14.89
C ALA A 40 -33.87 -12.83 15.35
N LYS A 41 -35.12 -12.30 15.35
CA LYS A 41 -36.34 -13.06 15.63
C LYS A 41 -36.82 -13.81 14.39
N ASP A 42 -36.81 -13.11 13.25
CA ASP A 42 -37.12 -13.65 11.93
C ASP A 42 -36.27 -13.00 10.88
N VAL A 43 -35.98 -13.73 9.79
CA VAL A 43 -35.26 -13.24 8.63
C VAL A 43 -35.96 -13.69 7.38
N SER A 44 -36.01 -12.80 6.36
CA SER A 44 -36.58 -13.09 5.04
C SER A 44 -35.67 -12.54 3.94
N VAL A 45 -35.74 -13.14 2.74
CA VAL A 45 -35.11 -12.57 1.54
C VAL A 45 -36.15 -11.76 0.79
N VAL A 46 -35.86 -10.50 0.53
CA VAL A 46 -36.77 -9.57 -0.17
C VAL A 46 -36.08 -8.97 -1.40
N GLY A 47 -36.86 -8.60 -2.39
CA GLY A 47 -36.42 -8.00 -3.63
C GLY A 47 -37.59 -7.75 -4.59
N ASP A 48 -37.29 -7.26 -5.80
CA ASP A 48 -38.31 -7.02 -6.83
C ASP A 48 -39.11 -8.26 -7.17
N PHE A 49 -38.50 -9.45 -7.09
CA PHE A 49 -39.09 -10.75 -7.43
C PHE A 49 -40.28 -11.13 -6.49
N ASN A 50 -40.40 -10.51 -5.34
CA ASN A 50 -41.49 -10.73 -4.39
C ASN A 50 -42.12 -9.43 -3.89
N GLY A 51 -41.90 -8.29 -4.61
CA GLY A 51 -42.47 -7.00 -4.24
C GLY A 51 -41.95 -6.44 -2.92
N TRP A 52 -40.75 -6.86 -2.50
CA TRP A 52 -40.13 -6.49 -1.20
C TRP A 52 -40.97 -6.91 0.02
N ASP A 53 -41.81 -7.93 -0.15
CA ASP A 53 -42.67 -8.44 0.92
C ASP A 53 -41.89 -9.34 1.89
N PRO A 54 -41.72 -8.94 3.17
CA PRO A 54 -40.97 -9.71 4.15
C PRO A 54 -41.62 -11.05 4.53
N THR A 55 -42.87 -11.28 4.14
CA THR A 55 -43.58 -12.53 4.44
C THR A 55 -43.45 -13.57 3.33
N ALA A 56 -43.01 -13.18 2.13
CA ALA A 56 -43.02 -14.03 0.93
C ALA A 56 -41.95 -15.12 0.93
N ASN A 57 -40.76 -14.83 1.43
CA ASN A 57 -39.62 -15.77 1.42
C ASN A 57 -38.94 -15.84 2.80
N PRO A 58 -39.61 -16.37 3.83
CA PRO A 58 -39.04 -16.51 5.16
C PRO A 58 -37.93 -17.54 5.17
N MET A 59 -36.85 -17.24 5.93
CA MET A 59 -35.71 -18.13 6.11
C MET A 59 -35.92 -19.05 7.30
N LYS A 60 -35.33 -20.23 7.24
CA LYS A 60 -35.34 -21.18 8.36
C LYS A 60 -34.10 -20.97 9.23
N ARG A 61 -34.33 -20.88 10.53
CA ARG A 61 -33.24 -20.78 11.51
C ARG A 61 -32.50 -22.10 11.66
N ALA A 62 -31.19 -22.06 11.66
CA ALA A 62 -30.29 -23.18 11.88
C ALA A 62 -29.16 -22.74 12.84
N GLY A 63 -29.42 -22.83 14.14
CA GLY A 63 -28.58 -22.24 15.19
C GLY A 63 -28.62 -20.71 15.14
N GLU A 64 -27.50 -20.07 14.93
CA GLU A 64 -27.35 -18.63 14.79
C GLU A 64 -27.48 -18.14 13.33
N ASN A 65 -27.65 -19.08 12.40
CA ASN A 65 -27.72 -18.80 10.97
C ASN A 65 -29.16 -18.97 10.46
N TRP A 66 -29.41 -18.31 9.33
CA TRP A 66 -30.70 -18.39 8.63
C TRP A 66 -30.46 -18.84 7.20
N THR A 67 -31.33 -19.67 6.65
CA THR A 67 -31.16 -20.23 5.29
C THR A 67 -32.50 -20.41 4.58
N VAL A 68 -32.50 -20.16 3.25
CA VAL A 68 -33.61 -20.46 2.35
C VAL A 68 -33.08 -20.77 0.94
N PHE A 69 -33.81 -21.61 0.22
CA PHE A 69 -33.60 -21.80 -1.23
C PHE A 69 -34.78 -21.20 -2.00
N ILE A 70 -34.48 -20.35 -2.99
CA ILE A 70 -35.47 -19.69 -3.85
C ILE A 70 -35.21 -20.11 -5.30
N PRO A 71 -36.15 -20.84 -5.94
CA PRO A 71 -36.00 -21.29 -7.32
C PRO A 71 -36.26 -20.16 -8.32
N GLY A 72 -35.68 -20.27 -9.51
CA GLY A 72 -36.05 -19.49 -10.70
C GLY A 72 -35.52 -18.05 -10.76
N LEU A 73 -34.75 -17.59 -9.76
CA LEU A 73 -34.18 -16.25 -9.80
C LEU A 73 -33.01 -16.19 -10.80
N PRO A 74 -33.00 -15.20 -11.72
CA PRO A 74 -31.87 -14.98 -12.62
C PRO A 74 -30.69 -14.27 -11.92
N GLN A 75 -29.51 -14.39 -12.51
CA GLN A 75 -28.36 -13.56 -12.12
C GLN A 75 -28.69 -12.07 -12.26
N TYR A 76 -28.09 -11.22 -11.45
CA TYR A 76 -28.33 -9.77 -11.31
C TYR A 76 -29.64 -9.40 -10.61
N THR A 77 -30.46 -10.34 -10.14
CA THR A 77 -31.63 -10.02 -9.30
C THR A 77 -31.17 -9.28 -8.04
N SER A 78 -31.74 -8.11 -7.78
CA SER A 78 -31.49 -7.34 -6.58
C SER A 78 -32.24 -7.94 -5.38
N TYR A 79 -31.55 -8.01 -4.23
CA TYR A 79 -32.13 -8.54 -3.00
C TYR A 79 -31.51 -7.91 -1.76
N LYS A 80 -32.25 -8.00 -0.65
CA LYS A 80 -31.78 -7.72 0.70
C LYS A 80 -32.28 -8.80 1.66
N TYR A 81 -31.69 -8.84 2.85
CA TYR A 81 -32.28 -9.52 3.98
C TYR A 81 -33.19 -8.52 4.73
N TYR A 82 -34.45 -8.89 4.95
CA TYR A 82 -35.29 -8.23 5.93
C TYR A 82 -35.09 -8.96 7.25
N ILE A 83 -34.57 -8.26 8.25
CA ILE A 83 -34.25 -8.81 9.57
C ILE A 83 -35.20 -8.19 10.59
N HIS A 84 -36.08 -8.99 11.21
CA HIS A 84 -36.82 -8.60 12.40
C HIS A 84 -35.87 -8.72 13.59
N GLY A 85 -35.30 -7.60 14.02
CA GLY A 85 -34.22 -7.53 14.98
C GLY A 85 -34.61 -7.80 16.42
N ALA A 86 -33.62 -7.95 17.28
CA ALA A 86 -33.79 -8.03 18.72
C ALA A 86 -34.44 -6.77 19.32
N ASP A 87 -34.25 -5.63 18.70
CA ASP A 87 -34.84 -4.31 19.03
C ASP A 87 -36.32 -4.17 18.64
N ASN A 88 -36.97 -5.21 18.10
CA ASN A 88 -38.34 -5.25 17.59
C ASN A 88 -38.58 -4.37 16.35
N ARG A 89 -37.52 -4.00 15.60
CA ARG A 89 -37.64 -3.26 14.34
C ARG A 89 -37.34 -4.17 13.16
N GLY A 90 -37.82 -3.74 12.00
CA GLY A 90 -37.42 -4.35 10.71
C GLY A 90 -36.25 -3.61 10.11
N HIS A 91 -35.20 -4.35 9.75
CA HIS A 91 -33.99 -3.82 9.14
C HIS A 91 -33.81 -4.40 7.73
N LEU A 92 -33.58 -3.55 6.74
CA LEU A 92 -33.25 -3.96 5.37
C LEU A 92 -31.72 -3.95 5.16
N LYS A 93 -31.11 -5.12 5.20
CA LYS A 93 -29.65 -5.30 5.16
C LYS A 93 -29.19 -5.85 3.82
N ALA A 94 -28.11 -5.27 3.26
CA ALA A 94 -27.35 -5.90 2.19
C ALA A 94 -26.71 -7.20 2.70
N ASP A 95 -26.39 -8.09 1.78
CA ASP A 95 -25.73 -9.35 2.13
C ASP A 95 -24.27 -9.10 2.53
N PRO A 96 -23.85 -9.42 3.76
CA PRO A 96 -22.46 -9.27 4.20
C PRO A 96 -21.46 -10.03 3.34
N TYR A 97 -21.87 -11.12 2.72
CA TYR A 97 -21.06 -11.96 1.83
C TYR A 97 -21.46 -11.80 0.34
N GLY A 98 -22.21 -10.76 -0.01
CA GLY A 98 -22.62 -10.51 -1.40
C GLY A 98 -21.43 -10.23 -2.30
N PHE A 99 -21.41 -10.87 -3.49
CA PHE A 99 -20.32 -10.71 -4.46
C PHE A 99 -20.49 -9.52 -5.39
N HIS A 100 -21.70 -8.96 -5.46
CA HIS A 100 -22.04 -7.82 -6.32
C HIS A 100 -23.12 -6.98 -5.67
N ALA A 101 -23.14 -5.70 -5.99
CA ALA A 101 -24.10 -4.74 -5.46
C ALA A 101 -24.74 -3.91 -6.57
N GLU A 102 -25.85 -3.26 -6.24
CA GLU A 102 -26.36 -2.17 -7.07
C GLU A 102 -25.40 -0.99 -7.04
N THR A 103 -25.38 -0.24 -8.14
CA THR A 103 -24.64 1.02 -8.19
C THR A 103 -25.44 2.09 -7.42
N ARG A 104 -24.71 2.86 -6.62
CA ARG A 104 -25.31 3.95 -5.83
C ARG A 104 -26.19 4.89 -6.67
N PRO A 105 -27.26 5.46 -6.15
CA PRO A 105 -27.66 5.50 -4.73
C PRO A 105 -28.40 4.26 -4.25
N ALA A 106 -28.65 3.27 -5.10
CA ALA A 106 -29.24 2.01 -4.71
C ALA A 106 -28.30 1.19 -3.80
N THR A 107 -28.84 0.33 -2.94
CA THR A 107 -28.11 -0.27 -1.82
C THR A 107 -28.34 -1.77 -1.65
N ALA A 108 -28.99 -2.43 -2.61
CA ALA A 108 -29.21 -3.87 -2.54
C ALA A 108 -28.00 -4.66 -3.05
N SER A 109 -27.85 -5.87 -2.56
CA SER A 109 -26.97 -6.87 -3.16
C SER A 109 -27.57 -7.41 -4.44
N LYS A 110 -26.73 -7.87 -5.37
CA LYS A 110 -27.14 -8.55 -6.60
C LYS A 110 -26.67 -9.99 -6.60
N LEU A 111 -27.54 -10.88 -7.03
CA LEU A 111 -27.18 -12.27 -7.28
C LEU A 111 -26.09 -12.32 -8.37
N TYR A 112 -24.94 -12.91 -8.05
CA TYR A 112 -23.84 -13.02 -8.98
C TYR A 112 -23.02 -14.30 -8.77
N ASP A 113 -22.83 -15.06 -9.85
CA ASP A 113 -21.98 -16.24 -9.85
C ASP A 113 -20.57 -15.88 -10.31
N ILE A 114 -19.63 -15.89 -9.37
CA ILE A 114 -18.21 -15.59 -9.63
C ILE A 114 -17.46 -16.79 -10.25
N SER A 115 -18.05 -17.97 -10.27
CA SER A 115 -17.40 -19.18 -10.78
C SER A 115 -17.13 -19.13 -12.29
N GLY A 116 -16.20 -19.98 -12.75
CA GLY A 116 -15.94 -20.17 -14.18
C GLY A 116 -15.08 -19.10 -14.85
N PHE A 117 -14.51 -18.14 -14.11
CA PHE A 117 -13.49 -17.25 -14.66
C PHE A 117 -12.21 -18.04 -14.98
N ARG A 118 -11.61 -17.76 -16.14
CA ARG A 118 -10.38 -18.45 -16.59
C ARG A 118 -9.19 -17.53 -16.44
N TRP A 119 -8.38 -17.78 -15.43
CA TRP A 119 -7.14 -17.09 -15.19
C TRP A 119 -6.08 -17.44 -16.24
N GLY A 120 -5.35 -16.43 -16.72
CA GLY A 120 -4.24 -16.60 -17.68
C GLY A 120 -2.92 -16.10 -17.14
N ASP A 121 -2.74 -16.07 -15.83
CA ASP A 121 -1.64 -15.43 -15.09
C ASP A 121 -0.59 -16.42 -14.52
N LYS A 122 -0.67 -17.70 -14.87
CA LYS A 122 0.23 -18.74 -14.36
C LYS A 122 1.71 -18.37 -14.50
N ALA A 123 2.12 -17.84 -15.64
CA ALA A 123 3.53 -17.45 -15.87
C ALA A 123 3.95 -16.28 -14.96
N PHE A 124 3.03 -15.39 -14.62
CA PHE A 124 3.26 -14.33 -13.65
C PHE A 124 3.47 -14.89 -12.24
N GLN A 125 2.59 -15.78 -11.78
CA GLN A 125 2.68 -16.42 -10.47
C GLN A 125 3.97 -17.23 -10.30
N GLU A 126 4.37 -18.00 -11.33
CA GLU A 126 5.62 -18.77 -11.33
C GLU A 126 6.86 -17.83 -11.27
N ARG A 127 6.80 -16.68 -11.91
CA ARG A 127 7.89 -15.68 -11.84
C ARG A 127 7.93 -15.03 -10.46
N LYS A 128 6.78 -14.61 -9.90
CA LYS A 128 6.66 -14.02 -8.57
C LYS A 128 7.26 -14.94 -7.51
N ALA A 129 6.98 -16.24 -7.58
CA ALA A 129 7.51 -17.24 -6.66
C ALA A 129 9.05 -17.36 -6.67
N LYS A 130 9.71 -16.97 -7.78
CA LYS A 130 11.18 -17.00 -7.91
C LYS A 130 11.87 -15.70 -7.50
N HIS A 131 11.12 -14.65 -7.24
CA HIS A 131 11.63 -13.31 -6.95
C HIS A 131 11.05 -12.78 -5.63
N PRO A 132 11.62 -13.18 -4.48
CA PRO A 132 11.13 -12.73 -3.18
C PRO A 132 11.24 -11.21 -3.05
N VAL A 133 10.24 -10.59 -2.44
CA VAL A 133 10.12 -9.12 -2.31
C VAL A 133 11.34 -8.47 -1.65
N TYR A 134 11.95 -9.17 -0.69
CA TYR A 134 13.10 -8.64 0.06
C TYR A 134 14.33 -8.40 -0.82
N GLU A 135 14.45 -9.11 -1.93
CA GLU A 135 15.60 -9.11 -2.84
C GLU A 135 15.21 -8.67 -4.27
N SER A 136 14.05 -8.03 -4.41
CA SER A 136 13.50 -7.61 -5.70
C SER A 136 13.11 -6.14 -5.67
N PRO A 137 13.14 -5.45 -6.82
CA PRO A 137 12.66 -4.08 -6.87
C PRO A 137 11.13 -4.08 -6.66
N LEU A 138 10.66 -3.31 -5.69
CA LEU A 138 9.25 -3.01 -5.51
C LEU A 138 9.08 -1.50 -5.52
N ASN A 139 8.46 -1.00 -6.57
CA ASN A 139 8.08 0.39 -6.76
C ASN A 139 6.59 0.42 -7.06
N ILE A 140 5.82 0.93 -6.11
CA ILE A 140 4.36 0.87 -6.08
C ILE A 140 3.80 2.19 -6.63
N TYR A 141 2.89 2.10 -7.57
CA TYR A 141 2.06 3.21 -8.02
C TYR A 141 0.70 3.11 -7.33
N GLU A 142 0.47 3.96 -6.33
CA GLU A 142 -0.80 4.03 -5.62
C GLU A 142 -1.82 4.79 -6.47
N VAL A 143 -3.02 4.22 -6.65
CA VAL A 143 -3.99 4.73 -7.61
C VAL A 143 -5.44 4.64 -7.11
N HIS A 144 -6.18 5.74 -7.26
CA HIS A 144 -7.63 5.78 -7.12
C HIS A 144 -8.27 5.65 -8.49
N LEU A 145 -8.93 4.53 -8.77
CA LEU A 145 -9.45 4.19 -10.09
C LEU A 145 -10.45 5.24 -10.63
N GLY A 146 -11.26 5.82 -9.74
CA GLY A 146 -12.31 6.78 -10.11
C GLY A 146 -11.80 8.13 -10.55
N SER A 147 -10.55 8.50 -10.22
CA SER A 147 -9.97 9.81 -10.53
C SER A 147 -8.60 9.73 -11.22
N TRP A 148 -8.14 8.53 -11.59
CA TRP A 148 -6.95 8.41 -12.43
C TRP A 148 -7.23 8.93 -13.83
N LYS A 149 -8.34 8.51 -14.44
CA LYS A 149 -8.83 8.97 -15.74
C LYS A 149 -10.34 8.79 -15.83
N LYS A 150 -11.02 9.71 -16.49
CA LYS A 150 -12.46 9.67 -16.78
C LYS A 150 -12.73 9.70 -18.29
N ARG A 151 -13.96 9.40 -18.67
CA ARG A 151 -14.46 9.61 -20.02
C ARG A 151 -14.65 11.11 -20.27
N ASP A 152 -14.71 11.54 -21.54
CA ASP A 152 -14.90 12.93 -21.92
C ASP A 152 -16.20 13.55 -21.36
N ASN A 153 -17.21 12.73 -21.08
CA ASN A 153 -18.47 13.14 -20.45
C ASN A 153 -18.43 13.15 -18.91
N GLY A 154 -17.25 12.88 -18.32
CA GLY A 154 -17.05 12.82 -16.87
C GLY A 154 -17.41 11.49 -16.20
N ASP A 155 -17.91 10.51 -16.93
CA ASP A 155 -18.25 9.18 -16.39
C ASP A 155 -17.00 8.37 -16.04
N PHE A 156 -17.17 7.40 -15.14
CA PHE A 156 -16.12 6.43 -14.84
C PHE A 156 -15.82 5.52 -16.04
N ILE A 157 -14.55 5.16 -16.17
CA ILE A 157 -14.12 4.14 -17.12
C ILE A 157 -14.33 2.76 -16.44
N ASN A 158 -14.82 1.79 -17.19
CA ASN A 158 -15.03 0.45 -16.67
C ASN A 158 -13.71 -0.29 -16.39
N TYR A 159 -13.75 -1.33 -15.53
CA TYR A 159 -12.56 -2.10 -15.15
C TYR A 159 -11.71 -2.59 -16.33
N ARG A 160 -12.33 -3.05 -17.42
CA ARG A 160 -11.59 -3.64 -18.56
C ARG A 160 -10.86 -2.60 -19.39
N ASP A 161 -11.50 -1.46 -19.65
CA ASP A 161 -10.87 -0.39 -20.43
C ASP A 161 -9.82 0.32 -19.59
N LEU A 162 -10.12 0.58 -18.32
CA LEU A 162 -9.16 1.16 -17.38
C LEU A 162 -7.91 0.28 -17.22
N ALA A 163 -8.08 -1.05 -17.15
CA ALA A 163 -6.96 -1.97 -17.06
C ALA A 163 -5.99 -1.87 -18.23
N LYS A 164 -6.51 -1.68 -19.47
CA LYS A 164 -5.67 -1.54 -20.67
C LYS A 164 -4.81 -0.28 -20.60
N ASP A 165 -5.43 0.86 -20.29
CA ASP A 165 -4.76 2.16 -20.22
C ASP A 165 -3.76 2.16 -19.06
N LEU A 166 -4.19 1.75 -17.87
CA LEU A 166 -3.37 1.76 -16.66
C LEU A 166 -2.19 0.79 -16.75
N ALA A 167 -2.39 -0.44 -17.26
CA ALA A 167 -1.29 -1.39 -17.41
C ALA A 167 -0.24 -0.90 -18.40
N ALA A 168 -0.65 -0.30 -19.52
CA ALA A 168 0.26 0.29 -20.48
C ALA A 168 1.08 1.43 -19.85
N TYR A 169 0.41 2.31 -19.13
CA TYR A 169 1.03 3.46 -18.45
C TYR A 169 2.02 3.03 -17.35
N VAL A 170 1.58 2.20 -16.42
CA VAL A 170 2.40 1.70 -15.28
C VAL A 170 3.64 0.97 -15.77
N LYS A 171 3.49 0.18 -16.85
CA LYS A 171 4.60 -0.54 -17.48
C LYS A 171 5.60 0.40 -18.16
N ASP A 172 5.12 1.40 -18.91
CA ASP A 172 5.97 2.42 -19.55
C ASP A 172 6.71 3.24 -18.51
N MET A 173 6.00 3.69 -17.48
CA MET A 173 6.56 4.44 -16.34
C MET A 173 7.49 3.63 -15.45
N GLY A 174 7.58 2.32 -15.64
CA GLY A 174 8.55 1.46 -14.97
C GLY A 174 8.19 1.06 -13.54
N TYR A 175 6.95 1.26 -13.09
CA TYR A 175 6.49 0.72 -11.81
C TYR A 175 6.36 -0.82 -11.86
N THR A 176 6.42 -1.46 -10.71
CA THR A 176 6.38 -2.93 -10.61
C THR A 176 5.07 -3.46 -10.03
N ALA A 177 4.34 -2.61 -9.35
CA ALA A 177 3.07 -2.91 -8.72
C ALA A 177 2.15 -1.69 -8.76
N ILE A 178 0.86 -1.94 -8.69
CA ILE A 178 -0.16 -0.93 -8.34
C ILE A 178 -0.72 -1.24 -6.96
N GLU A 179 -1.02 -0.20 -6.18
CA GLU A 179 -1.82 -0.30 -4.97
C GLU A 179 -3.12 0.46 -5.20
N LEU A 180 -4.23 -0.27 -5.15
CA LEU A 180 -5.55 0.30 -5.39
C LEU A 180 -6.10 0.84 -4.08
N LEU A 181 -6.46 2.14 -4.02
CA LEU A 181 -7.36 2.62 -2.96
C LEU A 181 -8.59 1.71 -2.91
N PRO A 182 -9.29 1.60 -1.74
CA PRO A 182 -10.26 0.54 -1.54
C PRO A 182 -11.28 0.43 -2.69
N VAL A 183 -11.28 -0.72 -3.36
CA VAL A 183 -12.28 -1.07 -4.39
C VAL A 183 -13.41 -1.93 -3.85
N THR A 184 -13.42 -2.22 -2.55
CA THR A 184 -14.56 -2.83 -1.87
C THR A 184 -15.79 -1.93 -1.99
N GLU A 185 -16.98 -2.50 -2.11
CA GLU A 185 -18.20 -1.71 -2.31
C GLU A 185 -18.43 -0.75 -1.13
N HIS A 186 -18.80 0.48 -1.45
CA HIS A 186 -19.01 1.58 -0.50
C HIS A 186 -20.06 2.57 -1.02
N PRO A 187 -20.85 3.21 -0.13
CA PRO A 187 -21.95 4.08 -0.54
C PRO A 187 -21.50 5.47 -0.99
N LEU A 188 -20.43 6.02 -0.38
CA LEU A 188 -20.00 7.41 -0.52
C LEU A 188 -18.71 7.50 -1.32
N ASP A 189 -18.71 8.22 -2.47
CA ASP A 189 -17.51 8.44 -3.30
C ASP A 189 -16.42 9.21 -2.55
N ASP A 190 -16.80 10.24 -1.79
CA ASP A 190 -15.88 11.07 -1.01
C ASP A 190 -15.18 10.32 0.14
N SER A 191 -15.59 9.09 0.43
CA SER A 191 -14.86 8.21 1.36
C SER A 191 -13.66 7.52 0.73
N TRP A 192 -13.47 7.66 -0.59
CA TRP A 192 -12.40 7.00 -1.38
C TRP A 192 -12.40 5.47 -1.24
N GLY A 193 -13.50 4.93 -0.74
CA GLY A 193 -13.66 3.50 -0.46
C GLY A 193 -13.39 3.07 0.98
N TYR A 194 -12.93 3.97 1.87
CA TYR A 194 -12.64 3.61 3.27
C TYR A 194 -13.88 3.39 4.14
N GLN A 195 -15.08 3.76 3.68
CA GLN A 195 -16.34 3.47 4.36
C GLN A 195 -17.06 2.27 3.70
N CYS A 196 -16.49 1.08 3.88
CA CYS A 196 -16.95 -0.14 3.24
C CYS A 196 -18.33 -0.61 3.73
N THR A 197 -19.13 -1.12 2.78
CA THR A 197 -20.37 -1.86 3.03
C THR A 197 -20.34 -3.28 2.48
N GLY A 198 -19.48 -3.57 1.48
CA GLY A 198 -19.39 -4.86 0.82
C GLY A 198 -17.99 -5.45 0.83
N TYR A 199 -17.66 -6.27 1.84
CA TYR A 199 -16.32 -6.83 2.04
C TYR A 199 -15.92 -7.93 1.05
N PHE A 200 -16.88 -8.44 0.26
CA PHE A 200 -16.70 -9.48 -0.75
C PHE A 200 -17.11 -9.03 -2.16
N ALA A 201 -17.41 -7.75 -2.33
CA ALA A 201 -17.83 -7.19 -3.61
C ALA A 201 -16.84 -6.11 -4.07
N PRO A 202 -16.25 -6.23 -5.26
CA PRO A 202 -15.64 -5.09 -5.92
C PRO A 202 -16.73 -4.08 -6.28
N THR A 203 -16.44 -2.79 -6.11
CA THR A 203 -17.45 -1.75 -6.34
C THR A 203 -18.05 -1.84 -7.74
N SER A 204 -19.36 -1.75 -7.82
CA SER A 204 -20.14 -1.80 -9.07
C SER A 204 -19.95 -0.56 -9.96
N ARG A 205 -19.31 0.49 -9.46
CA ARG A 205 -19.01 1.73 -10.19
C ARG A 205 -18.30 1.50 -11.52
N PHE A 206 -17.43 0.50 -11.55
CA PHE A 206 -16.56 0.23 -12.69
C PHE A 206 -16.93 -1.05 -13.45
N GLY A 207 -17.98 -1.76 -13.02
CA GLY A 207 -18.42 -2.98 -13.70
C GLY A 207 -18.74 -4.14 -12.77
N THR A 208 -18.64 -5.36 -13.30
CA THR A 208 -18.98 -6.58 -12.60
C THR A 208 -17.78 -7.21 -11.87
N PRO A 209 -18.02 -8.16 -10.94
CA PRO A 209 -16.96 -8.94 -10.31
C PRO A 209 -16.00 -9.60 -11.29
N LYS A 210 -16.51 -10.20 -12.39
CA LYS A 210 -15.65 -10.81 -13.41
C LYS A 210 -14.89 -9.79 -14.26
N ASP A 211 -15.35 -8.55 -14.35
CA ASP A 211 -14.59 -7.47 -14.98
C ASP A 211 -13.40 -7.07 -14.11
N PHE A 212 -13.55 -7.09 -12.78
CA PHE A 212 -12.43 -6.88 -11.87
C PHE A 212 -11.44 -8.06 -11.88
N MET A 213 -11.91 -9.31 -11.94
CA MET A 213 -11.01 -10.46 -12.18
C MET A 213 -10.23 -10.30 -13.49
N TRP A 214 -10.88 -9.80 -14.54
CA TRP A 214 -10.22 -9.53 -15.82
C TRP A 214 -9.17 -8.39 -15.68
N PHE A 215 -9.47 -7.35 -14.90
CA PHE A 215 -8.54 -6.27 -14.59
C PHE A 215 -7.25 -6.83 -13.97
N VAL A 216 -7.36 -7.60 -12.89
CA VAL A 216 -6.21 -8.20 -12.20
C VAL A 216 -5.43 -9.12 -13.15
N ASN A 217 -6.12 -10.01 -13.87
CA ASN A 217 -5.50 -10.91 -14.85
C ASN A 217 -4.76 -10.14 -15.96
N HIS A 218 -5.27 -8.98 -16.37
CA HIS A 218 -4.61 -8.12 -17.36
C HIS A 218 -3.35 -7.47 -16.78
N MET A 219 -3.37 -6.99 -15.55
CA MET A 219 -2.18 -6.49 -14.84
C MET A 219 -1.09 -7.56 -14.77
N HIS A 220 -1.43 -8.78 -14.34
CA HIS A 220 -0.50 -9.91 -14.27
C HIS A 220 0.12 -10.26 -15.63
N LYS A 221 -0.66 -10.26 -16.70
CA LYS A 221 -0.14 -10.47 -18.07
C LYS A 221 0.86 -9.41 -18.50
N ASN A 222 0.79 -8.22 -17.94
CA ASN A 222 1.75 -7.14 -18.17
C ASN A 222 2.90 -7.12 -17.16
N GLY A 223 2.90 -8.06 -16.21
CA GLY A 223 3.97 -8.21 -15.23
C GLY A 223 3.86 -7.29 -14.02
N ILE A 224 2.67 -6.77 -13.75
CA ILE A 224 2.36 -5.81 -12.69
C ILE A 224 1.62 -6.54 -11.59
N SER A 225 2.12 -6.44 -10.35
CA SER A 225 1.43 -6.92 -9.15
C SER A 225 0.29 -5.99 -8.76
N VAL A 226 -0.76 -6.54 -8.17
CA VAL A 226 -1.93 -5.77 -7.70
C VAL A 226 -2.04 -5.91 -6.18
N ILE A 227 -1.91 -4.80 -5.47
CA ILE A 227 -2.10 -4.69 -4.04
C ILE A 227 -3.46 -4.02 -3.82
N LEU A 228 -4.24 -4.53 -2.88
CA LEU A 228 -5.53 -3.96 -2.51
C LEU A 228 -5.40 -3.27 -1.15
N ASP A 229 -5.83 -2.01 -1.07
CA ASP A 229 -6.06 -1.36 0.21
C ASP A 229 -7.31 -1.96 0.85
N TRP A 230 -7.15 -2.61 2.01
CA TRP A 230 -8.17 -3.37 2.70
C TRP A 230 -8.40 -2.82 4.11
N VAL A 231 -9.66 -2.58 4.45
CA VAL A 231 -10.09 -1.81 5.63
C VAL A 231 -10.72 -2.72 6.69
N PRO A 232 -9.95 -3.45 7.51
CA PRO A 232 -10.49 -4.29 8.59
C PRO A 232 -10.64 -3.55 9.92
N ALA A 233 -10.20 -2.30 10.00
CA ALA A 233 -10.19 -1.55 11.25
C ALA A 233 -11.60 -1.07 11.64
N HIS A 234 -12.41 -0.72 10.65
CA HIS A 234 -13.72 -0.09 10.90
C HIS A 234 -14.65 -0.25 9.70
N PHE A 235 -15.92 0.10 9.89
CA PHE A 235 -16.95 0.15 8.84
C PHE A 235 -17.93 1.29 9.09
N CYS A 236 -18.64 1.71 8.03
CA CYS A 236 -19.59 2.82 8.10
C CYS A 236 -20.87 2.44 8.87
N LYS A 237 -21.57 3.48 9.37
CA LYS A 237 -22.85 3.35 10.13
C LYS A 237 -24.08 3.41 9.23
N ASP A 238 -23.95 3.06 7.96
CA ASP A 238 -25.09 2.98 7.03
C ASP A 238 -26.01 1.82 7.42
N GLU A 239 -27.30 2.10 7.52
CA GLU A 239 -28.29 1.14 8.00
C GLU A 239 -28.36 -0.13 7.15
N GLN A 240 -28.09 -0.03 5.85
CA GLN A 240 -28.09 -1.19 4.95
C GLN A 240 -26.83 -2.06 5.08
N GLY A 241 -25.77 -1.57 5.75
CA GLY A 241 -24.51 -2.28 5.96
C GLY A 241 -24.50 -3.15 7.20
N LEU A 242 -23.30 -3.30 7.80
CA LEU A 242 -23.06 -4.17 8.95
C LEU A 242 -23.53 -3.54 10.29
N TYR A 243 -23.74 -2.23 10.32
CA TYR A 243 -24.10 -1.47 11.51
C TYR A 243 -25.36 -2.03 12.17
N GLU A 244 -25.27 -2.42 13.45
CA GLU A 244 -26.36 -3.02 14.24
C GLU A 244 -27.17 -4.06 13.44
N PHE A 245 -26.46 -5.03 12.85
CA PHE A 245 -26.95 -5.87 11.76
C PHE A 245 -28.26 -6.60 12.06
N ASP A 246 -28.42 -7.13 13.28
CA ASP A 246 -29.61 -7.85 13.73
C ASP A 246 -30.37 -7.10 14.83
N GLY A 247 -30.26 -5.77 14.89
CA GLY A 247 -30.78 -4.91 15.94
C GLY A 247 -29.94 -4.92 17.21
N THR A 248 -28.70 -5.44 17.12
CA THR A 248 -27.70 -5.41 18.19
C THR A 248 -26.31 -5.11 17.59
N CYS A 249 -25.32 -4.86 18.43
CA CYS A 249 -23.90 -4.81 18.02
C CYS A 249 -23.44 -6.22 17.59
N CYS A 250 -23.72 -6.57 16.34
CA CYS A 250 -23.46 -7.90 15.80
C CYS A 250 -22.00 -8.07 15.32
N TYR A 251 -21.50 -7.13 14.54
CA TYR A 251 -20.12 -7.09 14.02
C TYR A 251 -19.19 -6.18 14.82
N GLU A 252 -19.73 -5.19 15.48
CA GLU A 252 -19.02 -4.20 16.29
C GLU A 252 -18.95 -4.59 17.77
N TYR A 253 -17.99 -4.00 18.49
CA TYR A 253 -17.97 -4.08 19.96
C TYR A 253 -19.26 -3.54 20.56
N SER A 254 -19.73 -4.16 21.64
CA SER A 254 -20.89 -3.69 22.42
C SER A 254 -20.52 -2.65 23.49
N ASP A 255 -19.25 -2.56 23.87
CA ASP A 255 -18.73 -1.57 24.82
C ASP A 255 -18.65 -0.19 24.16
N PRO A 256 -19.39 0.84 24.65
CA PRO A 256 -19.33 2.20 24.11
C PRO A 256 -17.93 2.83 24.09
N ASN A 257 -17.04 2.38 24.95
CA ASN A 257 -15.65 2.81 24.97
C ASN A 257 -14.76 2.15 23.92
N LYS A 258 -15.29 1.15 23.19
CA LYS A 258 -14.58 0.41 22.14
C LYS A 258 -15.25 0.49 20.77
N TRP A 259 -16.57 0.72 20.71
CA TRP A 259 -17.42 0.45 19.55
C TRP A 259 -17.24 1.39 18.35
N GLU A 260 -16.63 2.58 18.50
CA GLU A 260 -16.50 3.50 17.37
C GLU A 260 -15.23 4.34 17.41
N HIS A 261 -14.82 4.80 16.23
CA HIS A 261 -13.91 5.90 16.04
C HIS A 261 -14.71 7.18 15.80
N ALA A 262 -14.95 7.96 16.86
CA ALA A 262 -15.80 9.15 16.81
C ALA A 262 -15.33 10.19 15.78
N GLY A 263 -14.00 10.36 15.62
CA GLY A 263 -13.43 11.27 14.63
C GLY A 263 -13.67 10.88 13.18
N TRP A 264 -13.93 9.60 12.90
CA TRP A 264 -14.21 9.07 11.56
C TRP A 264 -15.69 8.77 11.33
N GLY A 265 -16.49 8.78 12.40
CA GLY A 265 -17.90 8.43 12.34
C GLY A 265 -18.18 6.94 12.04
N THR A 266 -17.22 6.06 12.32
CA THR A 266 -17.27 4.64 11.93
C THR A 266 -17.32 3.72 13.14
N ARG A 267 -17.87 2.50 12.98
CA ARG A 267 -17.84 1.43 13.98
C ARG A 267 -16.55 0.63 13.91
N VAL A 268 -16.11 0.10 15.04
CA VAL A 268 -14.94 -0.79 15.18
C VAL A 268 -15.40 -2.23 15.23
N PHE A 269 -14.79 -3.11 14.45
CA PHE A 269 -15.07 -4.53 14.50
C PHE A 269 -14.74 -5.14 15.87
N ASP A 270 -15.59 -6.07 16.34
CA ASP A 270 -15.33 -6.84 17.55
C ASP A 270 -14.36 -7.99 17.26
N TYR A 271 -13.07 -7.71 17.39
CA TYR A 271 -12.02 -8.73 17.17
C TYR A 271 -12.03 -9.86 18.23
N GLY A 272 -12.71 -9.66 19.35
CA GLY A 272 -12.91 -10.69 20.37
C GLY A 272 -13.99 -11.70 20.00
N ARG A 273 -14.86 -11.39 19.02
CA ARG A 273 -15.91 -12.27 18.58
C ARG A 273 -15.42 -13.24 17.49
N PRO A 274 -15.48 -14.56 17.74
CA PRO A 274 -14.95 -15.54 16.79
C PRO A 274 -15.58 -15.45 15.38
N GLU A 275 -16.90 -15.19 15.29
CA GLU A 275 -17.62 -15.07 14.03
C GLU A 275 -17.15 -13.87 13.21
N VAL A 276 -16.81 -12.76 13.87
CA VAL A 276 -16.26 -11.55 13.25
C VAL A 276 -14.83 -11.81 12.75
N GLN A 277 -14.02 -12.51 13.54
CA GLN A 277 -12.70 -12.97 13.05
C GLN A 277 -12.85 -13.85 11.80
N SER A 278 -13.76 -14.83 11.81
CA SER A 278 -14.05 -15.68 10.64
C SER A 278 -14.50 -14.86 9.43
N PHE A 279 -15.33 -13.84 9.62
CA PHE A 279 -15.78 -12.94 8.55
C PHE A 279 -14.58 -12.18 7.93
N LEU A 280 -13.77 -11.53 8.73
CA LEU A 280 -12.63 -10.73 8.26
C LEU A 280 -11.53 -11.60 7.63
N LEU A 281 -11.17 -12.74 8.25
CA LEU A 281 -10.22 -13.70 7.68
C LEU A 281 -10.71 -14.24 6.34
N SER A 282 -12.01 -14.53 6.24
CA SER A 282 -12.62 -14.97 4.98
C SER A 282 -12.58 -13.88 3.91
N SER A 283 -12.79 -12.62 4.27
CA SER A 283 -12.69 -11.50 3.32
C SER A 283 -11.26 -11.36 2.79
N ALA A 284 -10.25 -11.34 3.65
CA ALA A 284 -8.87 -11.26 3.21
C ALA A 284 -8.48 -12.42 2.28
N ARG A 285 -8.82 -13.66 2.66
CA ARG A 285 -8.55 -14.85 1.86
C ARG A 285 -9.29 -14.83 0.52
N PHE A 286 -10.52 -14.34 0.50
CA PHE A 286 -11.32 -14.20 -0.72
C PHE A 286 -10.63 -13.35 -1.79
N TRP A 287 -10.09 -12.19 -1.41
CA TRP A 287 -9.36 -11.34 -2.33
C TRP A 287 -8.08 -12.01 -2.86
N LEU A 288 -7.37 -12.73 -2.00
CA LEU A 288 -6.15 -13.45 -2.40
C LEU A 288 -6.47 -14.64 -3.31
N GLU A 289 -7.51 -15.43 -2.98
CA GLU A 289 -7.78 -16.73 -3.63
C GLU A 289 -8.66 -16.61 -4.87
N GLU A 290 -9.76 -15.81 -4.81
CA GLU A 290 -10.72 -15.70 -5.92
C GLU A 290 -10.33 -14.60 -6.93
N TYR A 291 -9.65 -13.54 -6.46
CA TYR A 291 -9.24 -12.42 -7.30
C TYR A 291 -7.73 -12.37 -7.60
N HIS A 292 -6.96 -13.32 -7.08
CA HIS A 292 -5.51 -13.40 -7.26
C HIS A 292 -4.77 -12.10 -6.90
N ILE A 293 -5.28 -11.35 -5.92
CA ILE A 293 -4.62 -10.14 -5.41
C ILE A 293 -3.26 -10.52 -4.81
N ASP A 294 -2.21 -9.79 -5.16
CA ASP A 294 -0.83 -10.10 -4.75
C ASP A 294 -0.47 -9.61 -3.36
N GLY A 295 -1.26 -8.73 -2.80
CA GLY A 295 -1.04 -8.22 -1.46
C GLY A 295 -2.19 -7.39 -0.93
N LEU A 296 -2.21 -7.22 0.40
CA LEU A 296 -3.12 -6.36 1.12
C LEU A 296 -2.32 -5.29 1.86
N ARG A 297 -2.61 -4.03 1.60
CA ARG A 297 -2.27 -2.94 2.51
C ARG A 297 -3.39 -2.87 3.53
N VAL A 298 -3.05 -3.12 4.78
CA VAL A 298 -4.00 -3.13 5.88
C VAL A 298 -4.08 -1.73 6.47
N ASP A 299 -5.25 -1.12 6.29
CA ASP A 299 -5.55 0.24 6.72
C ASP A 299 -5.59 0.38 8.23
N ALA A 300 -5.09 1.52 8.73
CA ALA A 300 -5.24 1.99 10.10
C ALA A 300 -4.87 0.97 11.20
N VAL A 301 -3.81 0.18 11.02
CA VAL A 301 -3.38 -0.84 11.99
C VAL A 301 -3.14 -0.24 13.37
N ALA A 302 -2.59 0.97 13.47
CA ALA A 302 -2.43 1.66 14.76
C ALA A 302 -3.74 1.79 15.54
N SER A 303 -4.85 2.07 14.85
CA SER A 303 -6.18 2.18 15.49
C SER A 303 -6.71 0.86 16.02
N MET A 304 -6.25 -0.26 15.44
CA MET A 304 -6.59 -1.60 15.89
C MET A 304 -5.79 -2.01 17.14
N LEU A 305 -4.51 -1.62 17.21
CA LEU A 305 -3.59 -2.04 18.25
C LEU A 305 -3.83 -1.37 19.61
N TYR A 306 -4.40 -0.16 19.63
CA TYR A 306 -4.52 0.65 20.84
C TYR A 306 -5.97 0.98 21.18
N LEU A 307 -6.42 0.55 22.37
CA LEU A 307 -7.78 0.80 22.90
C LEU A 307 -8.05 2.29 23.17
N ASP A 308 -7.00 3.08 23.38
CA ASP A 308 -7.05 4.54 23.60
C ASP A 308 -6.84 5.37 22.32
N TYR A 309 -6.71 4.73 21.16
CA TYR A 309 -6.45 5.44 19.90
C TYR A 309 -7.56 6.46 19.58
N GLY A 310 -7.15 7.73 19.37
CA GLY A 310 -8.07 8.82 19.07
C GLY A 310 -9.04 9.20 20.20
N ARG A 311 -8.90 8.62 21.40
CA ARG A 311 -9.81 8.82 22.55
C ARG A 311 -9.20 9.81 23.54
N GLN A 312 -9.38 11.09 23.27
CA GLN A 312 -8.92 12.16 24.18
C GLN A 312 -9.83 12.21 25.42
N GLY A 313 -9.22 12.39 26.61
CA GLY A 313 -9.94 12.59 27.87
C GLY A 313 -10.34 11.32 28.63
N GLY A 314 -9.82 10.13 28.28
CA GLY A 314 -9.94 8.93 29.12
C GLY A 314 -11.17 8.05 28.87
N GLY A 315 -11.93 8.25 27.81
CA GLY A 315 -13.10 7.43 27.46
C GLY A 315 -12.73 6.12 26.74
N TRP A 316 -11.92 5.27 27.37
CA TRP A 316 -11.54 3.96 26.85
C TRP A 316 -11.51 2.89 27.95
N THR A 317 -11.72 1.61 27.58
CA THR A 317 -11.69 0.48 28.49
C THR A 317 -10.37 -0.25 28.37
N PRO A 318 -9.55 -0.37 29.44
CA PRO A 318 -8.28 -1.09 29.39
C PRO A 318 -8.48 -2.60 29.14
N ASN A 319 -7.44 -3.27 28.68
CA ASN A 319 -7.43 -4.72 28.53
C ASN A 319 -7.41 -5.42 29.91
N GLN A 320 -7.53 -6.77 29.91
CA GLN A 320 -7.59 -7.57 31.14
C GLN A 320 -6.35 -7.44 32.06
N TYR A 321 -5.26 -6.85 31.59
CA TYR A 321 -4.05 -6.59 32.36
C TYR A 321 -3.91 -5.12 32.75
N GLY A 322 -4.90 -4.28 32.45
CA GLY A 322 -4.88 -2.85 32.72
C GLY A 322 -4.12 -2.01 31.68
N GLY A 323 -3.64 -2.63 30.61
CA GLY A 323 -2.92 -1.96 29.52
C GLY A 323 -3.84 -1.42 28.43
N ARG A 324 -3.25 -0.66 27.49
CA ARG A 324 -3.93 -0.02 26.38
C ARG A 324 -3.93 -0.86 25.09
N GLU A 325 -3.17 -1.95 25.07
CA GLU A 325 -3.05 -2.82 23.91
C GLU A 325 -4.36 -3.61 23.70
N ASN A 326 -4.88 -3.60 22.47
CA ASN A 326 -6.03 -4.42 22.08
C ASN A 326 -5.55 -5.85 21.78
N LEU A 327 -5.57 -6.71 22.79
CA LEU A 327 -5.05 -8.08 22.69
C LEU A 327 -5.82 -8.92 21.66
N GLU A 328 -7.10 -8.66 21.47
CA GLU A 328 -7.98 -9.35 20.52
C GLU A 328 -7.60 -9.00 19.07
N ALA A 329 -7.33 -7.71 18.80
CA ALA A 329 -6.87 -7.26 17.50
C ALA A 329 -5.45 -7.76 17.17
N ILE A 330 -4.57 -7.81 18.16
CA ILE A 330 -3.21 -8.37 18.01
C ILE A 330 -3.28 -9.85 17.61
N ASP A 331 -4.12 -10.63 18.28
CA ASP A 331 -4.35 -12.04 17.95
C ASP A 331 -4.94 -12.19 16.53
N PHE A 332 -5.94 -11.37 16.19
CA PHE A 332 -6.51 -11.33 14.85
C PHE A 332 -5.46 -11.03 13.77
N LEU A 333 -4.63 -10.01 13.94
CA LEU A 333 -3.60 -9.64 12.96
C LEU A 333 -2.57 -10.76 12.75
N ARG A 334 -2.18 -11.45 13.80
CA ARG A 334 -1.30 -12.63 13.72
C ARG A 334 -1.96 -13.77 12.93
N LYS A 335 -3.22 -14.06 13.20
CA LYS A 335 -4.01 -15.06 12.46
C LYS A 335 -4.17 -14.67 10.99
N LEU A 336 -4.46 -13.39 10.72
CA LEU A 336 -4.58 -12.84 9.36
C LEU A 336 -3.31 -13.10 8.55
N ASN A 337 -2.16 -12.66 9.06
CA ASN A 337 -0.89 -12.80 8.36
C ASN A 337 -0.48 -14.27 8.21
N THR A 338 -0.67 -15.09 9.24
CA THR A 338 -0.39 -16.52 9.17
C THR A 338 -1.24 -17.19 8.08
N MET A 339 -2.53 -16.90 8.02
CA MET A 339 -3.44 -17.41 6.99
C MET A 339 -3.04 -16.93 5.60
N ALA A 340 -2.72 -15.65 5.44
CA ALA A 340 -2.35 -15.08 4.14
C ALA A 340 -1.11 -15.77 3.54
N PHE A 341 -0.05 -16.00 4.34
CA PHE A 341 1.15 -16.71 3.90
C PHE A 341 0.94 -18.21 3.68
N GLN A 342 -0.07 -18.82 4.30
CA GLN A 342 -0.48 -20.19 3.98
C GLN A 342 -1.19 -20.28 2.63
N VAL A 343 -1.95 -19.25 2.26
CA VAL A 343 -2.63 -19.16 0.94
C VAL A 343 -1.62 -18.88 -0.17
N ASP A 344 -0.78 -17.87 0.02
CA ASP A 344 0.30 -17.50 -0.91
C ASP A 344 1.57 -17.11 -0.13
N PRO A 345 2.62 -17.93 -0.16
CA PRO A 345 3.89 -17.60 0.49
C PRO A 345 4.58 -16.32 -0.04
N THR A 346 4.15 -15.81 -1.17
CA THR A 346 4.70 -14.61 -1.83
C THR A 346 3.84 -13.37 -1.64
N VAL A 347 2.77 -13.46 -0.85
CA VAL A 347 1.84 -12.37 -0.61
C VAL A 347 2.53 -11.16 0.05
N LEU A 348 2.11 -9.97 -0.31
CA LEU A 348 2.53 -8.72 0.31
C LEU A 348 1.50 -8.34 1.39
N MET A 349 1.87 -8.50 2.66
CA MET A 349 1.08 -8.04 3.79
C MET A 349 1.72 -6.77 4.34
N ILE A 350 1.12 -5.62 4.02
CA ILE A 350 1.69 -4.29 4.28
C ILE A 350 0.88 -3.61 5.37
N ALA A 351 1.51 -3.24 6.48
CA ALA A 351 0.84 -2.51 7.55
C ALA A 351 0.94 -1.00 7.37
N GLU A 352 -0.18 -0.30 7.39
CA GLU A 352 -0.20 1.11 7.73
C GLU A 352 -0.23 1.23 9.26
N GLU A 353 0.95 1.40 9.83
CA GLU A 353 1.13 1.54 11.28
C GLU A 353 2.06 2.71 11.57
N SER A 354 1.52 3.76 12.19
CA SER A 354 2.18 5.06 12.38
C SER A 354 2.88 5.22 13.73
N THR A 355 2.79 4.23 14.61
CA THR A 355 3.35 4.30 15.95
C THR A 355 4.70 3.57 16.08
N ALA A 356 5.28 3.60 17.27
CA ALA A 356 6.49 2.86 17.59
C ALA A 356 6.21 1.40 18.02
N TRP A 357 5.10 0.79 17.57
CA TRP A 357 4.82 -0.63 17.86
C TRP A 357 5.94 -1.50 17.33
N PRO A 358 6.55 -2.36 18.17
CA PRO A 358 7.70 -3.14 17.76
C PRO A 358 7.30 -4.39 16.97
N MET A 359 8.21 -4.85 16.10
CA MET A 359 8.11 -6.15 15.43
C MET A 359 6.86 -6.30 14.55
N VAL A 360 6.40 -5.21 13.93
CA VAL A 360 5.25 -5.25 12.99
C VAL A 360 5.57 -6.19 11.83
N SER A 361 6.77 -6.06 11.24
CA SER A 361 7.22 -6.85 10.09
C SER A 361 8.12 -8.04 10.49
N ARG A 362 7.87 -8.62 11.66
CA ARG A 362 8.52 -9.85 12.10
C ARG A 362 7.49 -10.99 12.21
N PRO A 363 7.91 -12.25 12.01
CA PRO A 363 7.01 -13.39 12.08
C PRO A 363 6.25 -13.50 13.42
N ALA A 364 5.01 -13.99 13.35
CA ALA A 364 4.14 -14.12 14.52
C ALA A 364 4.69 -15.09 15.59
N ASP A 365 5.37 -16.16 15.18
CA ASP A 365 6.04 -17.13 16.07
C ASP A 365 7.26 -16.55 16.79
N MET A 366 7.83 -15.46 16.29
CA MET A 366 8.87 -14.68 16.96
C MET A 366 8.31 -13.55 17.85
N GLY A 367 6.99 -13.45 18.00
CA GLY A 367 6.32 -12.43 18.79
C GLY A 367 5.89 -11.20 17.98
N GLY A 368 6.16 -11.14 16.69
CA GLY A 368 5.75 -10.05 15.79
C GLY A 368 4.27 -10.11 15.44
N LEU A 369 3.82 -9.14 14.61
CA LEU A 369 2.46 -9.13 14.06
C LEU A 369 2.33 -9.98 12.78
N GLY A 370 3.45 -10.34 12.14
CA GLY A 370 3.48 -11.23 10.98
C GLY A 370 3.36 -10.54 9.63
N PHE A 371 3.28 -9.22 9.55
CA PHE A 371 3.41 -8.52 8.27
C PHE A 371 4.79 -8.76 7.65
N ASN A 372 4.92 -8.62 6.34
CA ASN A 372 6.25 -8.63 5.72
C ASN A 372 6.76 -7.24 5.35
N LEU A 373 5.87 -6.25 5.32
CA LEU A 373 6.22 -4.84 5.05
C LEU A 373 5.43 -3.90 5.97
N LYS A 374 5.99 -2.72 6.23
CA LYS A 374 5.36 -1.64 7.01
C LYS A 374 5.62 -0.31 6.32
N TRP A 375 4.62 0.57 6.22
CA TRP A 375 4.82 1.95 5.80
C TRP A 375 5.70 2.71 6.81
N ASN A 376 6.70 3.45 6.32
CA ASN A 376 7.54 4.33 7.14
C ASN A 376 6.91 5.73 7.24
N MET A 377 5.91 5.85 8.12
CA MET A 377 5.19 7.11 8.33
C MET A 377 6.10 8.19 8.97
N GLY A 378 7.09 7.79 9.77
CA GLY A 378 8.06 8.71 10.35
C GLY A 378 8.91 9.39 9.26
N TRP A 379 9.50 8.61 8.37
CA TRP A 379 10.23 9.13 7.21
C TRP A 379 9.35 10.05 6.35
N MET A 380 8.12 9.63 6.08
CA MET A 380 7.18 10.42 5.27
C MET A 380 6.91 11.80 5.90
N ASN A 381 6.63 11.84 7.20
CA ASN A 381 6.38 13.10 7.93
C ASN A 381 7.62 14.01 7.92
N ASP A 382 8.81 13.45 8.20
CA ASP A 382 10.08 14.20 8.21
C ASP A 382 10.35 14.79 6.82
N MET A 383 10.18 13.99 5.76
CA MET A 383 10.38 14.44 4.38
C MET A 383 9.38 15.51 3.95
N CYS A 384 8.08 15.33 4.23
CA CYS A 384 7.06 16.33 3.90
C CYS A 384 7.28 17.65 4.67
N HIS A 385 7.80 17.59 5.90
CA HIS A 385 8.20 18.77 6.64
C HIS A 385 9.41 19.45 5.98
N TYR A 386 10.49 18.70 5.73
CA TYR A 386 11.73 19.23 5.16
C TYR A 386 11.54 19.87 3.78
N LEU A 387 10.72 19.25 2.93
CA LEU A 387 10.46 19.75 1.57
C LEU A 387 9.76 21.11 1.56
N LYS A 388 8.93 21.42 2.55
CA LYS A 388 8.22 22.70 2.67
C LYS A 388 9.13 23.86 3.15
N LEU A 389 10.29 23.52 3.72
CA LEU A 389 11.18 24.53 4.24
C LEU A 389 11.84 25.33 3.11
N ASP A 390 11.90 26.65 3.29
CA ASP A 390 12.81 27.48 2.50
C ASP A 390 14.23 26.92 2.65
N PRO A 391 15.01 26.79 1.56
CA PRO A 391 16.36 26.23 1.61
C PRO A 391 17.29 26.87 2.63
N TRP A 392 17.07 28.16 2.96
CA TRP A 392 17.84 28.87 3.97
C TRP A 392 17.72 28.25 5.36
N PHE A 393 16.56 27.68 5.70
CA PHE A 393 16.32 27.08 7.03
C PHE A 393 16.66 25.58 7.07
N ARG A 394 16.90 24.92 5.93
CA ARG A 394 17.15 23.47 5.85
C ARG A 394 18.36 23.01 6.64
N GLN A 395 19.38 23.88 6.80
CA GLN A 395 20.59 23.55 7.59
C GLN A 395 20.26 23.20 9.05
N ASP A 396 19.23 23.80 9.64
CA ASP A 396 18.81 23.54 11.02
C ASP A 396 17.91 22.31 11.15
N HIS A 397 17.45 21.77 10.01
CA HIS A 397 16.56 20.62 9.88
C HIS A 397 17.19 19.42 9.18
N HIS A 398 18.50 19.35 9.11
CA HIS A 398 19.24 18.27 8.44
C HIS A 398 18.90 16.87 9.00
N LYS A 399 18.43 16.80 10.25
CA LYS A 399 17.97 15.55 10.86
C LYS A 399 16.75 14.95 10.15
N ASP A 400 15.89 15.76 9.54
CA ASP A 400 14.69 15.28 8.86
C ASP A 400 15.07 14.34 7.69
N ILE A 401 16.23 14.56 7.05
CA ILE A 401 16.72 13.71 5.96
C ILE A 401 17.68 12.61 6.42
N THR A 402 18.08 12.56 7.69
CA THR A 402 19.07 11.58 8.17
C THR A 402 18.55 10.70 9.31
N PHE A 403 17.57 11.17 10.10
CA PHE A 403 17.09 10.45 11.28
C PHE A 403 16.46 9.09 10.95
N SER A 404 15.75 8.97 9.83
CA SER A 404 15.12 7.72 9.40
C SER A 404 16.12 6.57 9.23
N PHE A 405 17.37 6.84 8.92
CA PHE A 405 18.41 5.82 8.82
C PHE A 405 18.76 5.17 10.16
N MET A 406 18.52 5.87 11.29
CA MET A 406 18.75 5.30 12.61
C MET A 406 17.90 4.06 12.88
N TYR A 407 16.70 3.99 12.26
CA TYR A 407 15.77 2.88 12.42
C TYR A 407 15.40 2.18 11.10
N ALA A 408 16.05 2.52 9.98
CA ALA A 408 15.74 2.01 8.64
C ALA A 408 15.68 0.48 8.52
N PHE A 409 16.37 -0.23 9.43
CA PHE A 409 16.45 -1.70 9.44
C PHE A 409 15.77 -2.34 10.65
N SER A 410 15.02 -1.56 11.46
CA SER A 410 14.22 -2.08 12.56
C SER A 410 13.01 -2.87 12.06
N GLU A 411 12.44 -2.43 10.96
CA GLU A 411 11.32 -3.05 10.24
C GLU A 411 11.65 -3.15 8.74
N ASN A 412 10.84 -3.89 7.98
CA ASN A 412 10.94 -3.94 6.54
C ASN A 412 10.06 -2.82 5.95
N PHE A 413 10.65 -1.66 5.70
CA PHE A 413 9.89 -0.48 5.35
C PHE A 413 9.54 -0.36 3.86
N VAL A 414 8.33 0.16 3.61
CA VAL A 414 7.96 0.86 2.38
C VAL A 414 8.01 2.36 2.68
N LEU A 415 8.56 3.14 1.78
CA LEU A 415 8.64 4.60 1.87
C LEU A 415 7.45 5.21 1.13
N PRO A 416 6.38 5.60 1.83
CA PRO A 416 5.17 6.09 1.17
C PRO A 416 5.22 7.60 0.97
N ILE A 417 4.85 8.05 -0.22
CA ILE A 417 4.25 9.36 -0.47
C ILE A 417 2.88 9.04 -1.03
N SER A 418 1.91 8.90 -0.13
CA SER A 418 0.58 8.38 -0.42
C SER A 418 -0.44 9.48 -0.72
N HIS A 419 -1.69 9.06 -0.99
CA HIS A 419 -2.82 9.96 -1.21
C HIS A 419 -3.04 10.95 -0.06
N ASP A 420 -2.81 10.52 1.20
CA ASP A 420 -3.02 11.36 2.38
C ASP A 420 -2.12 12.60 2.41
N GLU A 421 -0.97 12.58 1.76
CA GLU A 421 -0.02 13.71 1.75
C GLU A 421 -0.40 14.79 0.72
N VAL A 422 -1.32 14.51 -0.19
CA VAL A 422 -1.64 15.40 -1.31
C VAL A 422 -3.11 15.84 -1.37
N VAL A 423 -3.76 15.89 -0.22
CA VAL A 423 -5.18 16.21 -0.04
C VAL A 423 -5.39 17.02 1.24
N HIS A 424 -6.58 17.58 1.43
CA HIS A 424 -6.98 18.34 2.63
C HIS A 424 -6.08 19.54 2.95
N MET A 425 -5.80 20.36 1.95
CA MET A 425 -4.96 21.58 2.02
C MET A 425 -3.49 21.30 2.40
N LYS A 426 -3.02 20.07 2.20
CA LYS A 426 -1.60 19.73 2.36
C LYS A 426 -0.76 20.12 1.13
N GLY A 427 -1.40 20.47 0.00
CA GLY A 427 -0.78 20.77 -1.30
C GLY A 427 -0.36 19.50 -2.06
N SER A 428 -0.20 19.61 -3.39
CA SER A 428 0.39 18.53 -4.18
C SER A 428 1.85 18.30 -3.80
N LEU A 429 2.46 17.20 -4.25
CA LEU A 429 3.87 16.93 -3.92
C LEU A 429 4.80 18.04 -4.46
N VAL A 430 4.63 18.45 -5.72
CA VAL A 430 5.40 19.56 -6.29
C VAL A 430 5.08 20.89 -5.62
N GLY A 431 3.81 21.11 -5.24
CA GLY A 431 3.36 22.31 -4.53
C GLY A 431 3.93 22.48 -3.11
N LYS A 432 4.51 21.42 -2.52
CA LYS A 432 5.25 21.49 -1.26
C LYS A 432 6.65 22.09 -1.42
N MET A 433 7.20 22.04 -2.65
CA MET A 433 8.57 22.47 -2.90
C MET A 433 8.66 24.00 -2.94
N PRO A 434 9.78 24.60 -2.47
CA PRO A 434 9.97 26.04 -2.47
C PRO A 434 10.36 26.58 -3.85
N GLY A 435 10.15 27.90 -4.04
CA GLY A 435 10.55 28.63 -5.22
C GLY A 435 9.47 28.68 -6.31
N ASP A 436 9.89 29.06 -7.53
CA ASP A 436 9.05 29.01 -8.72
C ASP A 436 8.90 27.57 -9.24
N TYR A 437 8.04 27.39 -10.23
CA TYR A 437 7.71 26.05 -10.72
C TYR A 437 8.93 25.30 -11.26
N GLU A 438 9.88 25.96 -11.89
CA GLU A 438 11.11 25.34 -12.37
C GLU A 438 11.96 24.78 -11.20
N ASN A 439 12.18 25.58 -10.16
CA ASN A 439 12.88 25.15 -8.96
C ASN A 439 12.13 24.05 -8.21
N GLN A 440 10.81 24.10 -8.19
CA GLN A 440 9.98 23.04 -7.62
C GLN A 440 10.16 21.72 -8.36
N LEU A 441 10.20 21.72 -9.68
CA LEU A 441 10.48 20.52 -10.47
C LEU A 441 11.91 20.01 -10.25
N ARG A 442 12.91 20.90 -10.07
CA ARG A 442 14.27 20.51 -9.67
C ARG A 442 14.28 19.82 -8.31
N CYS A 443 13.62 20.43 -7.33
CA CYS A 443 13.48 19.83 -5.99
C CYS A 443 12.80 18.47 -6.05
N LEU A 444 11.74 18.32 -6.87
CA LEU A 444 11.02 17.07 -7.05
C LEU A 444 11.92 15.97 -7.62
N ARG A 445 12.76 16.29 -8.62
CA ARG A 445 13.74 15.35 -9.18
C ARG A 445 14.76 14.89 -8.13
N GLY A 446 15.34 15.84 -7.38
CA GLY A 446 16.28 15.55 -6.30
C GLY A 446 15.68 14.71 -5.19
N PHE A 447 14.46 15.05 -4.77
CA PHE A 447 13.72 14.28 -3.77
C PHE A 447 13.41 12.85 -4.24
N TYR A 448 12.93 12.69 -5.47
CA TYR A 448 12.59 11.36 -5.98
C TYR A 448 13.85 10.47 -6.11
N ALA A 449 14.97 11.05 -6.54
CA ALA A 449 16.24 10.32 -6.54
C ALA A 449 16.67 9.91 -5.12
N TYR A 450 16.50 10.78 -4.12
CA TYR A 450 16.73 10.44 -2.73
C TYR A 450 15.81 9.32 -2.26
N LEU A 451 14.50 9.37 -2.57
CA LEU A 451 13.54 8.32 -2.27
C LEU A 451 13.99 6.98 -2.85
N LEU A 452 14.41 6.96 -4.12
CA LEU A 452 14.90 5.73 -4.77
C LEU A 452 16.19 5.20 -4.13
N ALA A 453 17.07 6.08 -3.67
CA ALA A 453 18.36 5.70 -3.06
C ALA A 453 18.24 5.28 -1.58
N HIS A 454 17.26 5.81 -0.83
CA HIS A 454 17.03 5.44 0.57
C HIS A 454 16.68 3.95 0.71
N PRO A 455 17.20 3.21 1.71
CA PRO A 455 16.78 1.83 1.98
C PRO A 455 15.27 1.68 2.18
N GLY A 456 14.69 0.62 1.64
CA GLY A 456 13.25 0.31 1.70
C GLY A 456 12.58 0.29 0.33
N LYS A 457 11.37 -0.27 0.26
CA LYS A 457 10.54 -0.31 -0.95
C LYS A 457 9.88 1.06 -1.18
N LYS A 458 9.36 1.31 -2.37
CA LYS A 458 8.92 2.63 -2.82
C LYS A 458 7.42 2.65 -3.07
N LEU A 459 6.74 3.73 -2.67
CA LEU A 459 5.36 4.00 -3.00
C LEU A 459 5.19 5.48 -3.34
N LEU A 460 4.54 5.74 -4.46
CA LEU A 460 4.19 7.08 -4.91
C LEU A 460 2.73 7.10 -5.35
N PHE A 461 1.98 8.08 -4.85
CA PHE A 461 0.62 8.32 -5.29
C PHE A 461 0.58 8.96 -6.68
N MET A 462 -0.40 8.57 -7.48
CA MET A 462 -0.64 9.04 -8.85
C MET A 462 -0.66 10.58 -8.96
N GLY A 463 -0.13 11.11 -10.06
CA GLY A 463 -0.11 12.54 -10.38
C GLY A 463 1.18 13.27 -10.02
N ALA A 464 1.98 12.72 -9.09
CA ALA A 464 3.28 13.31 -8.75
C ALA A 464 4.24 13.31 -9.95
N GLU A 465 4.19 12.27 -10.77
CA GLU A 465 5.01 12.08 -11.96
C GLU A 465 4.62 13.01 -13.13
N LEU A 466 3.44 13.64 -13.04
CA LEU A 466 3.01 14.66 -13.98
C LEU A 466 3.50 16.07 -13.57
N GLY A 467 4.07 16.21 -12.37
CA GLY A 467 4.31 17.51 -11.77
C GLY A 467 3.02 18.28 -11.50
N GLN A 468 1.94 17.57 -11.17
CA GLN A 468 0.62 18.17 -10.96
C GLN A 468 0.67 19.16 -9.80
N TRP A 469 0.26 20.40 -10.10
CA TRP A 469 0.26 21.49 -9.13
C TRP A 469 -0.93 21.44 -8.17
N HIS A 470 -2.11 21.07 -8.67
CA HIS A 470 -3.30 20.96 -7.85
C HIS A 470 -3.23 19.77 -6.90
N GLU A 471 -3.83 19.93 -5.73
CA GLU A 471 -4.12 18.79 -4.85
C GLU A 471 -4.93 17.73 -5.59
N TRP A 472 -4.84 16.51 -5.12
CA TRP A 472 -5.69 15.45 -5.63
C TRP A 472 -7.18 15.78 -5.40
N ASP A 473 -7.96 15.69 -6.47
CA ASP A 473 -9.42 15.77 -6.47
C ASP A 473 -10.01 14.41 -6.84
N SER A 474 -10.63 13.76 -5.86
CA SER A 474 -11.27 12.45 -6.06
C SER A 474 -12.47 12.50 -7.03
N ASN A 475 -13.09 13.66 -7.18
CA ASN A 475 -14.21 13.91 -8.09
C ASN A 475 -13.77 14.28 -9.50
N GLY A 476 -12.52 14.70 -9.68
CA GLY A 476 -11.89 15.02 -10.95
C GLY A 476 -11.22 13.82 -11.63
N GLN A 477 -10.20 14.13 -12.39
CA GLN A 477 -9.19 13.19 -12.90
C GLN A 477 -7.82 13.85 -12.79
N LEU A 478 -6.74 13.09 -13.00
CA LEU A 478 -5.40 13.67 -13.09
C LEU A 478 -5.33 14.73 -14.21
N ASP A 479 -4.47 15.73 -14.02
CA ASP A 479 -4.25 16.84 -14.95
C ASP A 479 -3.46 16.38 -16.19
N TRP A 480 -3.99 15.41 -16.95
CA TRP A 480 -3.33 14.81 -18.12
C TRP A 480 -2.92 15.83 -19.18
N TYR A 481 -3.61 16.98 -19.26
CA TYR A 481 -3.30 18.11 -20.16
C TYR A 481 -1.90 18.71 -19.88
N LEU A 482 -1.34 18.48 -18.68
CA LEU A 482 0.02 18.92 -18.36
C LEU A 482 1.06 18.28 -19.27
N LEU A 483 0.79 17.09 -19.79
CA LEU A 483 1.69 16.43 -20.75
C LEU A 483 1.79 17.15 -22.11
N ASP A 484 0.97 18.16 -22.36
CA ASP A 484 1.11 19.06 -23.49
C ASP A 484 2.15 20.18 -23.25
N GLN A 485 2.63 20.30 -21.99
CA GLN A 485 3.61 21.30 -21.57
C GLN A 485 5.02 20.68 -21.50
N GLU A 486 6.01 21.38 -22.03
CA GLU A 486 7.40 20.89 -22.07
C GLU A 486 7.98 20.55 -20.68
N PRO A 487 7.84 21.41 -19.63
CA PRO A 487 8.37 21.08 -18.31
C PRO A 487 7.75 19.80 -17.71
N ASN A 488 6.47 19.55 -17.98
CA ASN A 488 5.75 18.38 -17.49
C ASN A 488 6.11 17.10 -18.28
N GLN A 489 6.38 17.23 -19.60
CA GLN A 489 6.96 16.13 -20.39
C GLN A 489 8.35 15.74 -19.88
N GLN A 490 9.17 16.73 -19.50
CA GLN A 490 10.51 16.52 -18.99
C GLN A 490 10.50 15.84 -17.62
N ILE A 491 9.64 16.28 -16.69
CA ILE A 491 9.51 15.63 -15.38
C ILE A 491 8.93 14.22 -15.52
N HIS A 492 7.97 14.01 -16.39
CA HIS A 492 7.40 12.69 -16.67
C HIS A 492 8.46 11.72 -17.24
N ARG A 493 9.30 12.20 -18.18
CA ARG A 493 10.45 11.47 -18.69
C ARG A 493 11.42 11.12 -17.56
N PHE A 494 11.73 12.07 -16.68
CA PHE A 494 12.60 11.83 -15.53
C PHE A 494 12.09 10.67 -14.66
N PHE A 495 10.81 10.68 -14.28
CA PHE A 495 10.24 9.59 -13.46
C PHE A 495 10.35 8.23 -14.16
N ARG A 496 10.04 8.17 -15.45
CA ARG A 496 10.16 6.95 -16.24
C ARG A 496 11.60 6.40 -16.25
N GLU A 497 12.58 7.25 -16.49
CA GLU A 497 13.99 6.84 -16.57
C GLU A 497 14.58 6.54 -15.19
N ALA A 498 14.17 7.26 -14.15
CA ALA A 498 14.55 7.01 -12.77
C ALA A 498 14.02 5.64 -12.28
N ASN A 499 12.75 5.31 -12.60
CA ASN A 499 12.19 4.00 -12.30
C ASN A 499 12.89 2.87 -13.08
N ALA A 500 13.22 3.11 -14.35
CA ALA A 500 13.98 2.15 -15.14
C ALA A 500 15.40 1.96 -14.57
N PHE A 501 16.02 3.02 -14.08
CA PHE A 501 17.31 2.96 -13.37
C PHE A 501 17.19 2.15 -12.08
N TYR A 502 16.19 2.45 -11.24
CA TYR A 502 15.92 1.71 -9.99
C TYR A 502 15.78 0.20 -10.25
N LYS A 503 14.98 -0.21 -11.21
CA LYS A 503 14.80 -1.63 -11.54
C LYS A 503 16.09 -2.32 -11.99
N ARG A 504 16.97 -1.59 -12.69
CA ARG A 504 18.22 -2.12 -13.22
C ARG A 504 19.35 -2.15 -12.20
N GLU A 505 19.37 -1.19 -11.27
CA GLU A 505 20.45 -1.01 -10.32
C GLU A 505 20.24 -1.81 -9.04
N LYS A 506 20.90 -2.97 -8.95
CA LYS A 506 20.73 -3.94 -7.86
C LYS A 506 21.12 -3.40 -6.49
N ALA A 507 22.07 -2.48 -6.45
CA ALA A 507 22.49 -1.86 -5.20
C ALA A 507 21.34 -1.13 -4.48
N LEU A 508 20.29 -0.71 -5.20
CA LEU A 508 19.17 0.02 -4.65
C LEU A 508 18.08 -0.87 -3.99
N TRP A 509 18.14 -2.20 -4.19
CA TRP A 509 17.05 -3.07 -3.71
C TRP A 509 17.45 -4.50 -3.31
N GLU A 510 18.65 -5.00 -3.67
CA GLU A 510 19.03 -6.40 -3.41
C GLU A 510 19.34 -6.65 -1.93
N ILE A 511 19.81 -5.61 -1.19
CA ILE A 511 20.01 -5.61 0.27
C ILE A 511 19.33 -4.35 0.83
N ASP A 512 18.01 -4.40 0.99
CA ASP A 512 17.20 -3.22 1.37
C ASP A 512 16.95 -3.11 2.88
N PHE A 513 17.07 -4.22 3.61
CA PHE A 513 16.65 -4.33 5.00
C PHE A 513 17.79 -4.71 5.96
N ASP A 514 19.03 -4.46 5.54
CA ASP A 514 20.22 -4.76 6.33
C ASP A 514 21.32 -3.72 6.12
N TRP A 515 22.09 -3.44 7.17
CA TRP A 515 23.23 -2.53 7.13
C TRP A 515 24.31 -2.92 6.10
N ALA A 516 24.40 -4.19 5.71
CA ALA A 516 25.31 -4.63 4.66
C ALA A 516 25.05 -3.94 3.30
N GLY A 517 23.82 -3.47 3.08
CA GLY A 517 23.42 -2.75 1.86
C GLY A 517 23.63 -1.24 1.90
N PHE A 518 24.15 -0.68 3.01
CA PHE A 518 24.23 0.76 3.22
C PHE A 518 25.50 1.18 3.96
N GLU A 519 26.07 2.33 3.59
CA GLU A 519 27.19 2.95 4.31
C GLU A 519 27.16 4.46 4.15
N TRP A 520 27.17 5.20 5.26
CA TRP A 520 27.35 6.65 5.22
C TRP A 520 28.76 7.04 4.78
N LEU A 521 28.87 8.05 3.91
CA LEU A 521 30.12 8.76 3.62
C LEU A 521 30.14 10.17 4.18
N VAL A 522 29.06 10.93 4.00
CA VAL A 522 28.90 12.29 4.52
C VAL A 522 27.46 12.43 5.05
N PRO A 523 27.24 12.15 6.35
CA PRO A 523 25.90 12.21 6.96
C PRO A 523 25.53 13.61 7.49
N ASP A 524 26.48 14.47 7.74
CA ASP A 524 26.35 15.64 8.64
C ASP A 524 26.73 16.99 8.01
N ASP A 525 26.79 17.07 6.67
CA ASP A 525 27.04 18.35 5.99
C ASP A 525 25.77 19.19 5.88
N ASN A 526 25.28 19.62 7.04
CA ASN A 526 24.08 20.47 7.14
C ASN A 526 24.29 21.88 6.57
N HIS A 527 25.54 22.39 6.60
CA HIS A 527 25.86 23.71 6.06
C HIS A 527 25.60 23.79 4.56
N ASN A 528 25.94 22.74 3.84
CA ASN A 528 25.73 22.64 2.40
C ASN A 528 24.39 21.96 2.04
N ASN A 529 23.65 21.42 3.00
CA ASN A 529 22.47 20.58 2.80
C ASN A 529 22.73 19.38 1.87
N VAL A 530 23.88 18.76 2.00
CA VAL A 530 24.31 17.62 1.21
C VAL A 530 24.40 16.37 2.08
N VAL A 531 23.93 15.25 1.53
CA VAL A 531 24.14 13.92 2.11
C VAL A 531 24.77 13.00 1.06
N VAL A 532 25.72 12.17 1.50
CA VAL A 532 26.36 11.19 0.62
C VAL A 532 26.47 9.84 1.31
N PHE A 533 26.04 8.80 0.62
CA PHE A 533 26.10 7.43 1.11
C PHE A 533 26.34 6.42 -0.02
N LEU A 534 26.69 5.20 0.36
CA LEU A 534 26.80 4.07 -0.56
C LEU A 534 25.60 3.13 -0.38
N ARG A 535 25.09 2.66 -1.50
CA ARG A 535 24.24 1.47 -1.57
C ARG A 535 25.06 0.33 -2.14
N LYS A 536 24.83 -0.90 -1.63
CA LYS A 536 25.64 -2.07 -2.00
C LYS A 536 24.77 -3.24 -2.42
N ASP A 537 25.19 -3.95 -3.46
CA ASP A 537 24.56 -5.21 -3.87
C ASP A 537 25.21 -6.42 -3.19
N LYS A 538 24.62 -7.61 -3.36
CA LYS A 538 25.15 -8.89 -2.83
C LYS A 538 26.55 -9.28 -3.35
N LYS A 539 27.01 -8.67 -4.45
CA LYS A 539 28.35 -8.88 -4.99
C LYS A 539 29.35 -7.87 -4.43
N GLY A 540 28.92 -7.01 -3.52
CA GLY A 540 29.75 -5.94 -2.95
C GLY A 540 30.07 -4.80 -3.91
N ARG A 541 29.31 -4.67 -5.01
CA ARG A 541 29.41 -3.51 -5.89
C ARG A 541 28.68 -2.36 -5.22
N ASP A 542 29.34 -1.22 -5.15
CA ASP A 542 28.78 -0.02 -4.55
C ASP A 542 28.25 0.98 -5.59
N LEU A 543 27.24 1.70 -5.19
CA LEU A 543 26.67 2.86 -5.86
C LEU A 543 26.79 4.04 -4.89
N LEU A 544 27.60 5.04 -5.25
CA LEU A 544 27.69 6.29 -4.52
C LEU A 544 26.48 7.15 -4.89
N CYS A 545 25.73 7.57 -3.88
CA CYS A 545 24.56 8.45 -4.00
C CYS A 545 24.87 9.77 -3.30
N ALA A 546 24.99 10.85 -4.06
CA ALA A 546 25.19 12.21 -3.54
C ALA A 546 23.94 13.04 -3.84
N ILE A 547 23.30 13.59 -2.80
CA ILE A 547 22.06 14.36 -2.88
C ILE A 547 22.28 15.74 -2.27
N ASN A 548 21.91 16.77 -3.02
CA ASN A 548 21.98 18.17 -2.64
C ASN A 548 20.58 18.78 -2.57
N PHE A 549 20.23 19.24 -1.37
CA PHE A 549 18.94 19.91 -1.13
C PHE A 549 19.07 21.44 -1.06
N SER A 550 20.23 21.99 -1.45
CA SER A 550 20.47 23.44 -1.51
C SER A 550 20.33 23.99 -2.92
N PRO A 551 20.12 25.31 -3.08
CA PRO A 551 20.08 25.97 -4.39
C PRO A 551 21.47 26.14 -5.02
N ASN A 552 22.54 25.75 -4.33
CA ASN A 552 23.92 25.92 -4.78
C ASN A 552 24.41 24.70 -5.58
N THR A 553 25.19 24.94 -6.61
CA THR A 553 25.98 23.89 -7.30
C THR A 553 27.34 23.73 -6.64
N TYR A 554 27.92 22.54 -6.67
CA TYR A 554 29.26 22.26 -6.15
C TYR A 554 30.14 21.71 -7.25
N GLU A 555 31.18 22.48 -7.67
CA GLU A 555 32.09 22.13 -8.77
C GLU A 555 33.10 21.03 -8.42
N GLY A 556 33.42 20.83 -7.16
CA GLY A 556 34.42 19.88 -6.70
C GLY A 556 34.17 19.44 -5.27
N TYR A 557 32.99 18.88 -5.03
CA TYR A 557 32.61 18.40 -3.70
C TYR A 557 33.46 17.17 -3.35
N ARG A 558 34.43 17.36 -2.42
CA ARG A 558 35.35 16.30 -2.02
C ARG A 558 34.78 15.47 -0.86
N MET A 559 34.80 14.15 -1.03
CA MET A 559 34.40 13.21 0.01
C MET A 559 35.30 12.00 0.07
N GLY A 560 35.40 11.39 1.25
CA GLY A 560 36.13 10.14 1.45
C GLY A 560 35.32 8.98 0.85
N VAL A 561 36.02 8.09 0.14
CA VAL A 561 35.40 6.95 -0.57
C VAL A 561 36.21 5.66 -0.40
N PRO A 562 35.62 4.46 -0.65
CA PRO A 562 36.39 3.22 -0.78
C PRO A 562 37.49 3.29 -1.83
N ALA A 563 38.48 2.40 -1.74
CA ALA A 563 39.67 2.38 -2.58
C ALA A 563 39.41 1.85 -4.00
N HIS A 564 38.45 2.45 -4.72
CA HIS A 564 38.29 2.28 -6.17
C HIS A 564 39.32 3.09 -6.93
N ARG A 565 39.51 2.83 -8.22
CA ARG A 565 40.36 3.65 -9.07
C ARG A 565 39.64 4.90 -9.57
N LYS A 566 38.35 4.78 -9.81
CA LYS A 566 37.50 5.84 -10.34
C LYS A 566 36.05 5.60 -9.97
N TYR A 567 35.25 6.66 -10.03
CA TYR A 567 33.79 6.63 -9.99
C TYR A 567 33.23 7.05 -11.35
N VAL A 568 32.35 6.21 -11.91
CA VAL A 568 31.72 6.45 -13.21
C VAL A 568 30.32 6.99 -12.99
N PRO A 569 29.97 8.19 -13.53
CA PRO A 569 28.61 8.72 -13.41
C PRO A 569 27.61 7.80 -14.12
N VAL A 570 26.49 7.46 -13.45
CA VAL A 570 25.49 6.55 -13.99
C VAL A 570 24.08 7.12 -13.93
N PHE A 571 23.86 8.18 -13.16
CA PHE A 571 22.59 8.89 -13.08
C PHE A 571 22.81 10.33 -12.62
N ASN A 572 22.09 11.28 -13.27
CA ASN A 572 22.13 12.70 -12.95
C ASN A 572 20.73 13.30 -13.11
N THR A 573 20.16 13.87 -12.04
CA THR A 573 18.84 14.49 -12.06
C THR A 573 18.80 15.82 -12.81
N ASP A 574 19.94 16.43 -13.06
CA ASP A 574 20.07 17.72 -13.76
C ASP A 574 20.36 17.55 -15.26
N ASN A 575 20.12 16.36 -15.82
CA ASN A 575 20.20 16.15 -17.26
C ASN A 575 19.22 17.07 -18.01
N THR A 576 19.67 17.62 -19.12
CA THR A 576 18.87 18.52 -19.99
C THR A 576 17.60 17.87 -20.51
N ASP A 577 17.60 16.55 -20.73
CA ASP A 577 16.39 15.81 -21.12
C ASP A 577 15.28 15.84 -20.06
N TYR A 578 15.63 16.19 -18.82
CA TYR A 578 14.70 16.31 -17.68
C TYR A 578 14.40 17.77 -17.33
N GLY A 579 14.85 18.74 -18.16
CA GLY A 579 14.74 20.16 -17.87
C GLY A 579 15.77 20.67 -16.86
N GLY A 580 16.92 20.00 -16.75
CA GLY A 580 18.09 20.48 -16.00
C GLY A 580 19.04 21.29 -16.87
N ASP A 581 20.07 21.85 -16.21
CA ASP A 581 21.14 22.62 -16.88
C ASP A 581 22.28 21.73 -17.40
N GLY A 582 22.21 20.44 -17.17
CA GLY A 582 23.29 19.48 -17.52
C GLY A 582 24.50 19.58 -16.60
N PHE A 583 24.36 20.17 -15.41
CA PHE A 583 25.47 20.26 -14.47
C PHE A 583 25.74 18.89 -13.82
N GLY A 584 26.98 18.46 -13.88
CA GLY A 584 27.45 17.17 -13.34
C GLY A 584 28.68 16.67 -14.09
N ASP A 585 29.24 15.55 -13.63
CA ASP A 585 30.34 14.91 -14.35
C ASP A 585 29.79 14.04 -15.47
N THR A 586 30.39 14.18 -16.65
CA THR A 586 30.07 13.35 -17.84
C THR A 586 31.10 12.24 -18.04
N GLU A 587 32.29 12.42 -17.47
CA GLU A 587 33.44 11.50 -17.54
C GLU A 587 33.72 10.87 -16.17
N PRO A 588 34.37 9.69 -16.13
CA PRO A 588 34.77 9.08 -14.88
C PRO A 588 35.71 9.97 -14.07
N VAL A 589 35.36 10.16 -12.78
CA VAL A 589 36.18 10.95 -11.85
C VAL A 589 37.22 10.06 -11.15
N PRO A 590 38.47 10.50 -11.01
CA PRO A 590 39.50 9.71 -10.36
C PRO A 590 39.32 9.67 -8.86
N VAL A 591 39.81 8.61 -8.24
CA VAL A 591 40.01 8.50 -6.80
C VAL A 591 41.47 8.77 -6.48
N GLU A 592 41.69 9.64 -5.51
CA GLU A 592 43.04 10.10 -5.11
C GLU A 592 43.38 9.56 -3.72
N ALA A 593 44.64 9.31 -3.46
CA ALA A 593 45.16 8.92 -2.13
C ALA A 593 45.27 10.16 -1.21
N ILE A 594 44.17 10.88 -1.09
CA ILE A 594 44.01 12.05 -0.21
C ILE A 594 42.97 11.67 0.86
N PRO A 595 43.35 11.60 2.16
CA PRO A 595 42.44 11.26 3.21
C PRO A 595 41.29 12.30 3.37
N SER A 596 40.08 11.82 3.55
CA SER A 596 38.88 12.65 3.79
C SER A 596 37.80 11.82 4.48
N HIS A 597 37.02 12.44 5.35
CA HIS A 597 35.87 11.81 6.04
C HIS A 597 36.18 10.40 6.61
N GLY A 598 37.37 10.24 7.23
CA GLY A 598 37.78 8.97 7.84
C GLY A 598 38.20 7.86 6.84
N LYS A 599 38.27 8.14 5.54
CA LYS A 599 38.80 7.24 4.52
C LYS A 599 40.18 7.67 4.09
N GLU A 600 41.02 6.70 3.65
CA GLU A 600 42.37 6.96 3.13
C GLU A 600 42.35 7.55 1.71
N HIS A 601 41.25 7.41 1.01
CA HIS A 601 41.04 7.84 -0.37
C HIS A 601 39.83 8.77 -0.47
N SER A 602 39.87 9.69 -1.41
CA SER A 602 38.79 10.61 -1.71
C SER A 602 38.60 10.82 -3.20
N THR A 603 37.41 11.30 -3.56
CA THR A 603 37.12 11.81 -4.90
C THR A 603 36.47 13.17 -4.80
N ALA A 604 36.51 13.97 -5.86
CA ALA A 604 35.82 15.25 -5.95
C ALA A 604 34.86 15.18 -7.14
N ILE A 605 33.58 15.46 -6.90
CA ILE A 605 32.49 15.36 -7.89
C ILE A 605 31.77 16.68 -8.05
N ARG A 606 31.03 16.82 -9.15
CA ARG A 606 30.12 17.93 -9.40
C ARG A 606 28.71 17.53 -8.94
N ILE A 607 28.08 18.36 -8.09
CA ILE A 607 26.73 18.10 -7.59
C ILE A 607 25.82 19.26 -7.98
N PRO A 608 24.69 19.02 -8.69
CA PRO A 608 23.76 20.06 -9.13
C PRO A 608 22.95 20.62 -7.97
N ALA A 609 22.42 21.84 -8.14
CA ALA A 609 21.47 22.47 -7.24
C ALA A 609 20.17 21.64 -7.15
N PHE A 610 19.63 21.45 -5.95
CA PHE A 610 18.41 20.69 -5.71
C PHE A 610 18.39 19.31 -6.38
N GLY A 611 19.54 18.69 -6.59
CA GLY A 611 19.67 17.51 -7.42
C GLY A 611 20.46 16.39 -6.78
N ALA A 612 20.54 15.30 -7.51
CA ALA A 612 21.27 14.11 -7.12
C ALA A 612 22.12 13.56 -8.28
N VAL A 613 23.28 13.03 -7.94
CA VAL A 613 24.16 12.32 -8.87
C VAL A 613 24.59 10.99 -8.28
N PHE A 614 24.54 9.94 -9.11
CA PHE A 614 24.96 8.60 -8.71
C PHE A 614 26.12 8.12 -9.52
N TYR A 615 27.07 7.46 -8.85
CA TYR A 615 28.29 6.96 -9.47
C TYR A 615 28.54 5.52 -9.09
N ARG A 616 29.09 4.75 -10.00
CA ARG A 616 29.54 3.38 -9.76
C ARG A 616 31.04 3.34 -9.55
N GLY A 617 31.48 2.74 -8.43
CA GLY A 617 32.89 2.50 -8.16
C GLY A 617 33.48 1.45 -9.10
N GLU A 618 34.63 1.72 -9.74
CA GLU A 618 35.30 0.82 -10.66
C GLU A 618 36.80 0.67 -10.38
N GLY A 619 37.25 -0.56 -10.54
CA GLY A 619 38.65 -0.93 -10.28
C GLY A 619 38.98 -0.90 -8.78
N THR A 620 40.10 -1.46 -8.41
CA THR A 620 40.63 -1.41 -7.05
C THR A 620 42.04 -0.90 -7.05
N PHE A 621 42.41 -0.10 -6.06
CA PHE A 621 43.84 0.21 -5.84
C PHE A 621 44.56 -1.10 -5.48
N PRO A 622 45.79 -1.32 -5.99
CA PRO A 622 46.61 -2.44 -5.54
C PRO A 622 46.82 -2.32 -4.04
N ARG A 623 46.48 -3.36 -3.29
CA ARG A 623 46.84 -3.40 -1.87
C ARG A 623 48.35 -3.23 -1.77
N PRO A 624 48.88 -2.38 -0.86
CA PRO A 624 50.30 -2.32 -0.60
C PRO A 624 50.79 -3.75 -0.35
N ARG A 625 51.79 -4.21 -1.11
CA ARG A 625 52.44 -5.49 -0.80
C ARG A 625 52.99 -5.36 0.62
N VAL A 626 52.37 -6.00 1.59
CA VAL A 626 52.97 -6.18 2.91
C VAL A 626 54.28 -6.91 2.63
N LYS A 627 55.40 -6.18 2.69
CA LYS A 627 56.72 -6.82 2.69
C LYS A 627 56.70 -7.80 3.84
N LYS A 628 56.70 -9.11 3.56
CA LYS A 628 57.02 -10.12 4.55
C LYS A 628 58.42 -9.71 5.08
N GLN A 629 58.44 -9.10 6.26
CA GLN A 629 59.71 -9.02 7.01
C GLN A 629 60.17 -10.46 7.17
N ALA A 630 61.24 -10.75 6.51
CA ALA A 630 61.91 -12.03 6.56
C ALA A 630 62.14 -12.38 8.03
N LYS A 631 61.76 -13.58 8.41
CA LYS A 631 62.26 -14.25 9.58
C LYS A 631 63.79 -14.44 9.40
N GLU A 632 64.52 -13.45 9.82
CA GLU A 632 65.96 -13.56 10.11
C GLU A 632 66.19 -13.08 11.54
N LEU A 633 65.91 -13.91 12.49
CA LEU A 633 66.44 -13.84 13.85
C LEU A 633 65.98 -15.07 14.62
N ALA A 634 66.45 -16.25 14.18
CA ALA A 634 66.45 -17.44 14.99
C ALA A 634 67.53 -18.41 14.52
N SER A 635 68.77 -17.92 14.59
CA SER A 635 69.96 -18.77 14.64
C SER A 635 71.18 -17.94 15.06
N LYS A 636 71.27 -17.70 16.35
CA LYS A 636 72.52 -17.56 17.08
C LYS A 636 72.31 -17.95 18.52
#